data_05f2d11da2cbea77bee5e9c01bf956d9
#
_entry.id   05f2d11da2cbea77bee5e9c01bf956d9
#
_cell.length_a   1.000
_cell.length_b   1.000
_cell.length_c   1.000
_cell.angle_alpha   90.00
_cell.angle_beta   90.00
_cell.angle_gamma   90.00
#
_symmetry.space_group_name_H-M   'P 1'
#
loop_
_entity.id
_entity.type
_entity.pdbx_description
1 polymer ?
#
loop_
_entity_poly.entity_id
_entity_poly.type
_entity_poly.pdbx_seq_one_letter_code
_entity_poly.pdbx_strand_id
1 'polypeptide(L)'
;MWPTQTHVTTLLQLLIQRYFAQFSSVLIVHDGRVDADSALQREYLEAVQLAFRNLSQQGRVIGLQWIDVSQLDGQGSSRDGDNSGFCGSSAGKDSRNNSVDNLAYDDELELCVLRAVDIVTEGFITILSDTVRFLHARYFATRNAELRLKDKFYLFLCEHEHPEELLSTEILQFYPHHLMVTPEALGAQQGDNPQATTATRRKRNATKPTTVTTTNPLSTLTTATPSAHRDINIQLWTQKFVGARGNLEALLLDAFLPNETFARNVELYPNKVSDLRGRNIRVGSITYIPYVVANYVPAGTGDVDALNSSDYSRTLSYLGSEAELMKSFCEVRNCHLRVEPYGADNWGVIYENESATGMLGDVYTQNVEVAVGCIYNWYNNITETSNVIARSSVAILGPSPAQFPAWRAIIMPFSTELWIFLILTILLCAAVMYFIRFVASTLDKWQRSLQQDFQHTAAIGQAILDMFAVFIQQPSGPTSLHTFAARFFLAMILCATITLENTYSGQLKSILTVPLFTEAVDTMEKWSKTDWTWSAPSIVWTQTIDSSHIEKEQIMSEKFVVHDYDFLYNASFRPDYGLGIERLMSGSFTFGDFITAPALETKIISKDDLYFDWTRAVSIRGWPLMPLFDEHISACIETGLFVHWERQNVAKYLDRQTQQIMLNLASGHINKSPPQKLTIENISGATFALLFGCLIASFVFLLELSIYNFNKFQDFRNKTK
;
A
#
# COMPACT_ATOMS: atom_id res chain seq x y z
N MET A 1 -23.99 -47.16 38.27
CA MET A 1 -22.65 -47.36 38.82
C MET A 1 -21.82 -46.13 38.42
N TRP A 2 -21.35 -45.36 39.37
CA TRP A 2 -20.44 -44.25 39.08
C TRP A 2 -19.11 -44.86 38.68
N PRO A 3 -18.49 -44.42 37.58
CA PRO A 3 -17.16 -44.91 37.22
C PRO A 3 -16.22 -44.56 38.37
N THR A 4 -15.42 -45.49 38.79
CA THR A 4 -14.32 -45.28 39.74
C THR A 4 -13.42 -44.19 39.10
N GLN A 5 -13.21 -43.13 39.84
CA GLN A 5 -12.37 -41.99 39.39
C GLN A 5 -10.98 -42.55 39.14
N THR A 6 -10.57 -42.56 37.86
CA THR A 6 -9.27 -43.05 37.46
C THR A 6 -8.25 -41.93 37.56
N HIS A 7 -6.99 -42.27 37.64
CA HIS A 7 -5.87 -41.35 37.66
C HIS A 7 -5.90 -40.35 36.46
N VAL A 8 -6.26 -40.86 35.27
CA VAL A 8 -6.48 -40.04 34.04
C VAL A 8 -7.62 -39.05 34.22
N THR A 9 -8.73 -39.49 34.82
CA THR A 9 -9.90 -38.62 35.04
C THR A 9 -9.57 -37.46 35.96
N THR A 10 -8.79 -37.68 37.03
CA THR A 10 -8.34 -36.65 37.95
C THR A 10 -7.46 -35.60 37.22
N LEU A 11 -6.48 -36.06 36.42
CA LEU A 11 -5.62 -35.16 35.64
C LEU A 11 -6.44 -34.30 34.69
N LEU A 12 -7.32 -34.91 33.88
CA LEU A 12 -8.11 -34.17 32.88
C LEU A 12 -9.09 -33.18 33.53
N GLN A 13 -9.67 -33.53 34.69
CA GLN A 13 -10.47 -32.58 35.45
C GLN A 13 -9.66 -31.35 35.90
N LEU A 14 -8.44 -31.59 36.40
CA LEU A 14 -7.55 -30.49 36.82
C LEU A 14 -7.14 -29.61 35.62
N LEU A 15 -6.76 -30.20 34.49
CA LEU A 15 -6.37 -29.48 33.27
C LEU A 15 -7.53 -28.65 32.70
N ILE A 16 -8.70 -29.24 32.56
CA ILE A 16 -9.88 -28.56 32.00
C ILE A 16 -10.36 -27.45 32.95
N GLN A 17 -10.38 -27.72 34.25
CA GLN A 17 -10.77 -26.70 35.25
C GLN A 17 -9.79 -25.53 35.30
N ARG A 18 -8.48 -25.79 35.17
CA ARG A 18 -7.44 -24.76 35.26
C ARG A 18 -7.32 -23.92 33.98
N TYR A 19 -7.39 -24.54 32.81
CA TYR A 19 -7.03 -23.88 31.55
C TYR A 19 -8.20 -23.63 30.60
N PHE A 20 -9.25 -24.49 30.63
CA PHE A 20 -10.37 -24.38 29.69
C PHE A 20 -11.64 -23.78 30.29
N ALA A 21 -11.71 -23.68 31.61
CA ALA A 21 -12.88 -23.10 32.28
C ALA A 21 -13.13 -21.62 32.01
N GLN A 22 -12.16 -20.90 31.45
CA GLN A 22 -12.26 -19.50 31.09
C GLN A 22 -12.85 -19.28 29.68
N PHE A 23 -12.90 -20.31 28.82
CA PHE A 23 -13.33 -20.20 27.45
C PHE A 23 -14.85 -20.20 27.33
N SER A 24 -15.34 -19.52 26.29
CA SER A 24 -16.76 -19.51 25.95
C SER A 24 -17.14 -20.72 25.10
N SER A 25 -16.20 -21.25 24.28
CA SER A 25 -16.45 -22.41 23.43
C SER A 25 -15.22 -23.30 23.30
N VAL A 26 -15.46 -24.62 23.23
CA VAL A 26 -14.43 -25.65 23.08
C VAL A 26 -14.87 -26.66 22.04
N LEU A 27 -13.98 -26.97 21.08
CA LEU A 27 -14.15 -28.04 20.10
C LEU A 27 -13.48 -29.32 20.62
N ILE A 28 -14.22 -30.43 20.60
CA ILE A 28 -13.71 -31.75 20.93
C ILE A 28 -13.79 -32.61 19.66
N VAL A 29 -12.62 -33.07 19.21
CA VAL A 29 -12.50 -33.95 18.03
C VAL A 29 -12.07 -35.34 18.49
N HIS A 30 -12.83 -36.36 18.16
CA HIS A 30 -12.55 -37.73 18.59
C HIS A 30 -12.75 -38.72 17.45
N ASP A 31 -12.08 -39.86 17.56
CA ASP A 31 -12.26 -41.03 16.70
C ASP A 31 -13.27 -41.97 17.38
N GLY A 32 -14.47 -42.04 16.83
CA GLY A 32 -15.58 -42.83 17.39
C GLY A 32 -15.42 -44.36 17.26
N ARG A 33 -14.30 -44.83 16.68
CA ARG A 33 -14.02 -46.26 16.54
C ARG A 33 -13.78 -46.86 17.90
N VAL A 34 -14.86 -47.36 18.46
CA VAL A 34 -14.83 -48.17 19.70
C VAL A 34 -14.39 -49.58 19.34
N ASP A 35 -13.20 -49.75 18.78
CA ASP A 35 -12.59 -51.03 18.67
C ASP A 35 -12.07 -51.46 20.05
N ALA A 36 -12.16 -52.77 20.35
CA ALA A 36 -11.87 -53.31 21.69
C ALA A 36 -10.45 -53.05 22.20
N ASP A 37 -9.55 -52.54 21.34
CA ASP A 37 -8.14 -52.30 21.64
C ASP A 37 -7.83 -50.86 22.15
N SER A 38 -8.77 -49.90 22.07
CA SER A 38 -8.56 -48.51 22.50
C SER A 38 -9.25 -48.14 23.81
N ALA A 39 -8.97 -48.90 24.85
CA ALA A 39 -9.56 -48.67 26.19
C ALA A 39 -9.21 -47.28 26.75
N LEU A 40 -8.03 -46.73 26.45
CA LEU A 40 -7.55 -45.43 26.93
C LEU A 40 -8.24 -44.25 26.22
N GLN A 41 -8.51 -44.34 24.94
CA GLN A 41 -9.27 -43.30 24.21
C GLN A 41 -10.69 -43.16 24.77
N ARG A 42 -11.33 -44.27 25.10
CA ARG A 42 -12.64 -44.26 25.75
C ARG A 42 -12.57 -43.61 27.14
N GLU A 43 -11.53 -43.91 27.90
CA GLU A 43 -11.29 -43.34 29.21
C GLU A 43 -11.06 -41.82 29.10
N TYR A 44 -10.29 -41.33 28.10
CA TYR A 44 -10.11 -39.91 27.80
C TYR A 44 -11.45 -39.22 27.47
N LEU A 45 -12.27 -39.85 26.63
CA LEU A 45 -13.56 -39.29 26.23
C LEU A 45 -14.51 -39.15 27.43
N GLU A 46 -14.65 -40.21 28.22
CA GLU A 46 -15.47 -40.19 29.44
C GLU A 46 -14.97 -39.16 30.46
N ALA A 47 -13.65 -39.06 30.65
CA ALA A 47 -13.03 -38.09 31.56
C ALA A 47 -13.27 -36.64 31.13
N VAL A 48 -13.15 -36.33 29.84
CA VAL A 48 -13.42 -35.00 29.26
C VAL A 48 -14.91 -34.63 29.43
N GLN A 49 -15.82 -35.54 29.13
CA GLN A 49 -17.27 -35.33 29.32
C GLN A 49 -17.61 -35.10 30.80
N LEU A 50 -17.02 -35.87 31.72
CA LEU A 50 -17.22 -35.70 33.15
C LEU A 50 -16.69 -34.34 33.66
N ALA A 51 -15.51 -33.93 33.18
CA ALA A 51 -14.91 -32.65 33.57
C ALA A 51 -15.80 -31.46 33.15
N PHE A 52 -16.30 -31.41 31.92
CA PHE A 52 -17.20 -30.34 31.46
C PHE A 52 -18.58 -30.39 32.16
N ARG A 53 -19.10 -31.60 32.46
CA ARG A 53 -20.31 -31.74 33.28
C ARG A 53 -20.13 -31.12 34.67
N ASN A 54 -18.99 -31.38 35.32
CA ASN A 54 -18.67 -30.81 36.62
C ASN A 54 -18.57 -29.29 36.58
N LEU A 55 -17.96 -28.70 35.53
CA LEU A 55 -17.93 -27.25 35.31
C LEU A 55 -19.33 -26.65 35.12
N SER A 56 -20.19 -27.31 34.36
CA SER A 56 -21.59 -26.92 34.20
C SER A 56 -22.36 -26.93 35.52
N GLN A 57 -22.15 -27.93 36.37
CA GLN A 57 -22.75 -27.97 37.71
C GLN A 57 -22.24 -26.84 38.63
N GLN A 58 -21.04 -26.34 38.39
CA GLN A 58 -20.48 -25.18 39.09
C GLN A 58 -20.98 -23.83 38.55
N GLY A 59 -21.91 -23.84 37.58
CA GLY A 59 -22.52 -22.63 36.99
C GLY A 59 -21.71 -22.02 35.84
N ARG A 60 -20.71 -22.71 35.31
CA ARG A 60 -19.97 -22.30 34.12
C ARG A 60 -20.64 -22.81 32.87
N VAL A 61 -21.01 -21.95 31.95
CA VAL A 61 -21.62 -22.32 30.66
C VAL A 61 -20.55 -22.23 29.57
N ILE A 62 -20.16 -23.36 29.04
CA ILE A 62 -19.19 -23.49 27.94
C ILE A 62 -19.92 -24.17 26.77
N GLY A 63 -19.86 -23.56 25.59
CA GLY A 63 -20.37 -24.15 24.36
C GLY A 63 -19.47 -25.31 23.92
N LEU A 64 -19.98 -26.53 23.89
CA LEU A 64 -19.23 -27.69 23.45
C LEU A 64 -19.63 -28.07 22.05
N GLN A 65 -18.66 -28.19 21.17
CA GLN A 65 -18.82 -28.73 19.82
C GLN A 65 -18.12 -30.06 19.72
N TRP A 66 -18.73 -31.04 19.05
CA TRP A 66 -18.19 -32.38 18.92
C TRP A 66 -18.07 -32.77 17.45
N ILE A 67 -16.92 -33.31 17.08
CA ILE A 67 -16.68 -33.91 15.76
C ILE A 67 -16.24 -35.34 15.96
N ASP A 68 -16.99 -36.28 15.38
CA ASP A 68 -16.64 -37.70 15.32
C ASP A 68 -16.06 -38.02 13.94
N VAL A 69 -14.76 -38.19 13.87
CA VAL A 69 -14.02 -38.41 12.61
C VAL A 69 -14.40 -39.75 11.97
N SER A 70 -14.78 -40.76 12.77
CA SER A 70 -15.19 -42.07 12.22
C SER A 70 -16.48 -41.99 11.39
N GLN A 71 -17.34 -41.01 11.66
CA GLN A 71 -18.55 -40.79 10.87
C GLN A 71 -18.26 -40.11 9.55
N LEU A 72 -17.20 -39.31 9.47
CA LEU A 72 -16.77 -38.66 8.23
C LEU A 72 -16.19 -39.66 7.24
N ASP A 73 -15.41 -40.63 7.73
CA ASP A 73 -14.78 -41.66 6.89
C ASP A 73 -15.79 -42.72 6.35
N GLY A 74 -16.99 -42.78 6.93
CA GLY A 74 -18.01 -43.81 6.62
C GLY A 74 -19.03 -43.47 5.54
N GLN A 75 -19.08 -42.23 5.04
CA GLN A 75 -20.14 -41.74 4.14
C GLN A 75 -19.96 -42.09 2.65
N GLY A 76 -19.12 -43.07 2.30
CA GLY A 76 -19.00 -43.57 0.91
C GLY A 76 -20.24 -44.31 0.37
N SER A 77 -21.24 -44.66 1.17
CA SER A 77 -22.44 -45.38 0.69
C SER A 77 -23.59 -45.37 1.72
N SER A 78 -24.34 -44.33 1.86
CA SER A 78 -25.80 -44.36 2.09
C SER A 78 -26.33 -42.96 2.43
N ARG A 79 -27.01 -42.36 1.47
CA ARG A 79 -27.93 -41.27 1.73
C ARG A 79 -29.18 -41.86 2.33
N ASP A 80 -29.33 -41.83 3.63
CA ASP A 80 -30.64 -41.81 4.28
C ASP A 80 -30.48 -41.68 5.80
N GLY A 81 -31.16 -40.71 6.39
CA GLY A 81 -31.56 -40.69 7.79
C GLY A 81 -30.84 -39.72 8.70
N ASP A 82 -31.56 -38.66 9.06
CA ASP A 82 -31.47 -37.82 10.26
C ASP A 82 -30.33 -38.11 11.24
N ASN A 83 -29.24 -37.32 11.15
CA ASN A 83 -28.44 -37.03 12.33
C ASN A 83 -27.90 -35.62 12.20
N SER A 84 -28.45 -34.70 12.99
CA SER A 84 -27.99 -33.34 13.18
C SER A 84 -26.68 -33.27 13.97
N GLY A 85 -25.59 -33.79 13.39
CA GLY A 85 -24.24 -33.51 13.81
C GLY A 85 -23.81 -32.17 13.25
N PHE A 86 -22.98 -31.43 13.96
CA PHE A 86 -22.45 -30.10 13.59
C PHE A 86 -21.89 -30.02 12.15
N CYS A 87 -21.49 -31.15 11.56
CA CYS A 87 -20.99 -31.33 10.21
C CYS A 87 -21.96 -31.99 9.22
N GLY A 88 -23.15 -32.45 9.67
CA GLY A 88 -24.14 -33.03 8.78
C GLY A 88 -24.60 -32.07 7.73
N SER A 89 -24.64 -32.53 6.46
CA SER A 89 -25.09 -31.75 5.29
C SER A 89 -26.54 -31.32 5.43
N SER A 90 -26.82 -30.21 6.05
CA SER A 90 -28.07 -29.49 5.82
C SER A 90 -27.89 -28.62 4.58
N ALA A 91 -28.28 -29.18 3.43
CA ALA A 91 -28.61 -28.39 2.24
C ALA A 91 -29.85 -27.56 2.53
N GLY A 92 -29.72 -26.57 3.40
CA GLY A 92 -30.61 -25.44 3.55
C GLY A 92 -30.03 -24.30 2.75
N LYS A 93 -30.57 -24.08 1.55
CA LYS A 93 -30.33 -22.87 0.76
C LYS A 93 -30.88 -21.68 1.53
N ASP A 94 -30.09 -21.16 2.44
CA ASP A 94 -30.22 -19.79 2.93
C ASP A 94 -29.11 -18.94 2.32
N SER A 95 -29.53 -18.03 1.48
CA SER A 95 -28.74 -17.09 0.72
C SER A 95 -28.03 -16.05 1.60
N ARG A 96 -27.07 -16.47 2.43
CA ARG A 96 -26.09 -15.57 3.09
C ARG A 96 -24.75 -16.29 3.23
N ASN A 97 -23.80 -15.83 2.42
CA ASN A 97 -22.37 -16.21 2.37
C ASN A 97 -22.04 -17.49 1.59
N ASN A 98 -21.90 -17.33 0.29
CA ASN A 98 -21.42 -18.33 -0.67
C ASN A 98 -19.87 -18.51 -0.69
N SER A 99 -19.11 -18.02 0.30
CA SER A 99 -17.64 -18.09 0.25
C SER A 99 -17.08 -19.45 0.68
N VAL A 100 -17.73 -20.14 1.61
CA VAL A 100 -17.23 -21.42 2.16
C VAL A 100 -17.54 -22.60 1.24
N ASP A 101 -18.65 -22.54 0.49
CA ASP A 101 -19.10 -23.65 -0.37
C ASP A 101 -18.25 -23.82 -1.65
N ASN A 102 -17.37 -22.87 -1.97
CA ASN A 102 -16.51 -22.90 -3.16
C ASN A 102 -15.04 -23.25 -2.85
N LEU A 103 -14.69 -23.51 -1.58
CA LEU A 103 -13.34 -23.91 -1.20
C LEU A 103 -13.10 -25.37 -1.55
N ALA A 104 -12.03 -25.65 -2.28
CA ALA A 104 -11.54 -27.01 -2.45
C ALA A 104 -10.92 -27.48 -1.13
N TYR A 105 -11.41 -28.57 -0.59
CA TYR A 105 -10.88 -29.23 0.60
C TYR A 105 -10.59 -30.71 0.29
N ASP A 106 -9.50 -31.21 0.88
CA ASP A 106 -9.05 -32.60 0.65
C ASP A 106 -9.72 -33.57 1.60
N ASP A 107 -10.20 -33.09 2.77
CA ASP A 107 -10.81 -33.89 3.83
C ASP A 107 -12.06 -33.16 4.39
N GLU A 108 -13.15 -33.89 4.62
CA GLU A 108 -14.35 -33.35 5.26
C GLU A 108 -14.06 -32.78 6.66
N LEU A 109 -13.04 -33.30 7.36
CA LEU A 109 -12.58 -32.75 8.63
C LEU A 109 -12.11 -31.29 8.49
N GLU A 110 -11.49 -30.92 7.37
CA GLU A 110 -11.03 -29.55 7.10
C GLU A 110 -12.19 -28.56 7.12
N LEU A 111 -13.30 -28.89 6.45
CA LEU A 111 -14.50 -28.07 6.43
C LEU A 111 -15.16 -27.96 7.82
N CYS A 112 -15.19 -29.06 8.56
CA CYS A 112 -15.75 -29.07 9.90
C CYS A 112 -14.96 -28.21 10.88
N VAL A 113 -13.63 -28.30 10.83
CA VAL A 113 -12.75 -27.49 11.66
C VAL A 113 -12.81 -26.01 11.24
N LEU A 114 -12.91 -25.72 9.94
CA LEU A 114 -13.09 -24.37 9.44
C LEU A 114 -14.36 -23.72 10.01
N ARG A 115 -15.50 -24.40 9.93
CA ARG A 115 -16.77 -23.92 10.51
C ARG A 115 -16.68 -23.69 12.02
N ALA A 116 -16.00 -24.59 12.74
CA ALA A 116 -15.79 -24.43 14.18
C ALA A 116 -14.93 -23.20 14.51
N VAL A 117 -13.93 -22.92 13.69
CA VAL A 117 -13.07 -21.72 13.85
C VAL A 117 -13.85 -20.45 13.60
N ASP A 118 -14.68 -20.40 12.56
CA ASP A 118 -15.50 -19.22 12.21
C ASP A 118 -16.58 -18.92 13.27
N ILE A 119 -17.00 -19.93 14.07
CA ILE A 119 -17.92 -19.73 15.22
C ILE A 119 -17.16 -19.32 16.50
N VAL A 120 -15.91 -18.89 16.39
CA VAL A 120 -15.12 -18.38 17.54
C VAL A 120 -14.83 -19.44 18.60
N THR A 121 -14.30 -20.61 18.19
CA THR A 121 -13.82 -21.61 19.12
C THR A 121 -12.47 -21.19 19.74
N GLU A 122 -12.37 -21.22 21.07
CA GLU A 122 -11.19 -20.79 21.82
C GLU A 122 -10.31 -21.97 22.27
N GLY A 123 -10.92 -23.12 22.59
CA GLY A 123 -10.21 -24.32 23.04
C GLY A 123 -10.41 -25.50 22.11
N PHE A 124 -9.37 -26.31 21.92
CA PHE A 124 -9.38 -27.50 21.09
C PHE A 124 -8.87 -28.71 21.89
N ILE A 125 -9.65 -29.77 21.94
CA ILE A 125 -9.26 -31.02 22.58
C ILE A 125 -9.36 -32.11 21.52
N THR A 126 -8.28 -32.87 21.30
CA THR A 126 -8.27 -33.97 20.34
C THR A 126 -8.05 -35.30 21.05
N ILE A 127 -8.83 -36.32 20.69
CA ILE A 127 -8.74 -37.69 21.14
C ILE A 127 -8.74 -38.57 19.89
N LEU A 128 -7.61 -38.54 19.19
CA LEU A 128 -7.44 -39.16 17.87
C LEU A 128 -6.31 -40.18 17.89
N SER A 129 -6.42 -41.15 17.02
CA SER A 129 -5.34 -42.09 16.71
C SER A 129 -4.26 -41.45 15.79
N ASP A 130 -4.67 -40.48 14.97
CA ASP A 130 -3.82 -39.68 14.10
C ASP A 130 -4.09 -38.17 14.33
N THR A 131 -3.28 -37.57 15.20
CA THR A 131 -3.40 -36.16 15.53
C THR A 131 -2.86 -35.27 14.42
N VAL A 132 -1.98 -35.77 13.55
CA VAL A 132 -1.41 -35.02 12.42
C VAL A 132 -2.51 -34.60 11.43
N ARG A 133 -3.48 -35.48 11.17
CA ARG A 133 -4.66 -35.19 10.35
C ARG A 133 -5.43 -33.99 10.88
N PHE A 134 -5.65 -33.90 12.19
CA PHE A 134 -6.28 -32.72 12.79
C PHE A 134 -5.42 -31.45 12.63
N LEU A 135 -4.10 -31.54 12.76
CA LEU A 135 -3.21 -30.40 12.57
C LEU A 135 -3.29 -29.86 11.15
N HIS A 136 -3.36 -30.73 10.13
CA HIS A 136 -3.59 -30.32 8.74
C HIS A 136 -4.93 -29.62 8.55
N ALA A 137 -6.02 -30.23 9.07
CA ALA A 137 -7.34 -29.60 9.01
C ALA A 137 -7.39 -28.24 9.74
N ARG A 138 -6.72 -28.14 10.89
CA ARG A 138 -6.62 -26.87 11.61
C ARG A 138 -5.78 -25.84 10.87
N TYR A 139 -4.72 -26.26 10.20
CA TYR A 139 -3.90 -25.38 9.36
C TYR A 139 -4.68 -24.88 8.15
N PHE A 140 -5.43 -25.75 7.48
CA PHE A 140 -6.38 -25.37 6.43
C PHE A 140 -7.37 -24.32 6.93
N ALA A 141 -7.98 -24.54 8.11
CA ALA A 141 -8.87 -23.58 8.73
C ALA A 141 -8.18 -22.24 9.04
N THR A 142 -6.91 -22.23 9.46
CA THR A 142 -6.13 -21.00 9.70
C THR A 142 -5.96 -20.19 8.42
N ARG A 143 -5.77 -20.86 7.28
CA ARG A 143 -5.61 -20.19 6.00
C ARG A 143 -6.92 -19.62 5.44
N ASN A 144 -8.04 -20.25 5.72
CA ASN A 144 -9.31 -19.98 5.05
C ASN A 144 -10.38 -19.33 5.95
N ALA A 145 -10.23 -19.35 7.28
CA ALA A 145 -11.18 -18.76 8.21
C ALA A 145 -11.27 -17.24 8.08
N GLU A 146 -12.48 -16.69 8.21
CA GLU A 146 -12.74 -15.26 8.27
C GLU A 146 -12.32 -14.68 9.64
N LEU A 147 -12.66 -15.38 10.73
CA LEU A 147 -12.31 -14.97 12.09
C LEU A 147 -11.02 -15.65 12.57
N ARG A 148 -10.04 -14.84 12.95
CA ARG A 148 -8.68 -15.29 13.27
C ARG A 148 -8.31 -14.97 14.71
N LEU A 149 -8.92 -15.69 15.67
CA LEU A 149 -8.49 -15.59 17.05
C LEU A 149 -7.22 -16.40 17.27
N LYS A 150 -6.20 -15.79 17.89
CA LYS A 150 -4.85 -16.37 18.03
C LYS A 150 -4.56 -16.98 19.38
N ASP A 151 -5.20 -16.52 20.46
CA ASP A 151 -4.99 -17.03 21.82
C ASP A 151 -5.81 -18.29 22.10
N LYS A 152 -5.51 -19.36 21.34
CA LYS A 152 -6.23 -20.63 21.43
C LYS A 152 -5.37 -21.67 22.10
N PHE A 153 -5.99 -22.49 22.97
CA PHE A 153 -5.32 -23.60 23.64
C PHE A 153 -5.67 -24.93 23.00
N TYR A 154 -4.64 -25.79 22.88
CA TYR A 154 -4.75 -27.12 22.30
C TYR A 154 -4.34 -28.16 23.30
N LEU A 155 -5.18 -29.17 23.46
CA LEU A 155 -4.90 -30.35 24.29
C LEU A 155 -4.99 -31.61 23.41
N PHE A 156 -3.85 -32.27 23.21
CA PHE A 156 -3.73 -33.49 22.43
C PHE A 156 -3.67 -34.68 23.40
N LEU A 157 -4.65 -35.55 23.34
CA LEU A 157 -4.73 -36.76 24.14
C LEU A 157 -4.39 -37.98 23.28
N CYS A 158 -3.14 -38.43 23.34
CA CYS A 158 -2.57 -39.43 22.45
C CYS A 158 -2.29 -40.72 23.18
N GLU A 159 -2.60 -41.87 22.56
CA GLU A 159 -2.35 -43.20 23.10
C GLU A 159 -1.05 -43.81 22.59
N HIS A 160 -0.82 -43.72 21.27
CA HIS A 160 0.25 -44.43 20.58
C HIS A 160 1.27 -43.50 19.87
N GLU A 161 1.00 -42.24 19.78
CA GLU A 161 1.91 -41.30 19.10
C GLU A 161 3.15 -40.99 19.95
N HIS A 162 4.31 -41.04 19.32
CA HIS A 162 5.54 -40.61 19.95
C HIS A 162 5.61 -39.09 20.02
N PRO A 163 5.84 -38.49 21.22
CA PRO A 163 5.88 -37.04 21.38
C PRO A 163 6.86 -36.33 20.43
N GLU A 164 8.00 -36.98 20.15
CA GLU A 164 9.01 -36.40 19.25
C GLU A 164 8.53 -36.31 17.81
N GLU A 165 7.67 -37.22 17.34
CA GLU A 165 7.17 -37.20 15.96
C GLU A 165 6.11 -36.11 15.75
N LEU A 166 5.10 -36.06 16.61
CA LEU A 166 4.05 -35.04 16.53
C LEU A 166 4.62 -33.63 16.81
N LEU A 167 5.39 -33.49 17.89
CA LEU A 167 5.87 -32.17 18.33
C LEU A 167 7.01 -31.62 17.49
N SER A 168 7.64 -32.39 16.61
CA SER A 168 8.62 -31.87 15.62
C SER A 168 7.98 -31.29 14.38
N THR A 169 6.66 -31.35 14.24
CA THR A 169 5.92 -30.82 13.08
C THR A 169 6.00 -29.31 13.00
N GLU A 170 6.31 -28.74 11.82
CA GLU A 170 6.39 -27.29 11.60
C GLU A 170 5.03 -26.60 11.81
N ILE A 171 3.93 -27.29 11.54
CA ILE A 171 2.57 -26.76 11.71
C ILE A 171 2.31 -26.29 13.15
N LEU A 172 2.87 -26.96 14.15
CA LEU A 172 2.70 -26.57 15.55
C LEU A 172 3.33 -25.21 15.90
N GLN A 173 4.19 -24.66 15.07
CA GLN A 173 4.71 -23.31 15.25
C GLN A 173 3.63 -22.23 15.14
N PHE A 174 2.51 -22.53 14.48
CA PHE A 174 1.34 -21.62 14.41
C PHE A 174 0.49 -21.66 15.69
N TYR A 175 0.70 -22.67 16.55
CA TYR A 175 -0.12 -22.93 17.74
C TYR A 175 0.76 -23.05 18.98
N PRO A 176 1.33 -21.95 19.52
CA PRO A 176 2.31 -22.02 20.61
C PRO A 176 1.74 -22.58 21.91
N HIS A 177 0.43 -22.44 22.16
CA HIS A 177 -0.24 -22.88 23.38
C HIS A 177 -0.85 -24.27 23.23
N HIS A 178 0.00 -25.29 23.16
CA HIS A 178 -0.42 -26.67 23.09
C HIS A 178 0.24 -27.52 24.16
N LEU A 179 -0.49 -28.56 24.58
CA LEU A 179 -0.08 -29.58 25.53
C LEU A 179 -0.44 -30.97 24.97
N MET A 180 0.52 -31.86 24.97
CA MET A 180 0.33 -33.27 24.60
C MET A 180 0.41 -34.14 25.87
N VAL A 181 -0.56 -35.00 26.02
CA VAL A 181 -0.69 -35.95 27.16
C VAL A 181 -0.48 -37.37 26.63
N THR A 182 0.53 -38.06 27.14
CA THR A 182 0.85 -39.44 26.75
C THR A 182 1.14 -40.30 27.96
N PRO A 183 0.71 -41.59 27.97
CA PRO A 183 1.15 -42.52 29.00
C PRO A 183 2.64 -42.82 28.84
N GLU A 184 3.34 -43.03 29.94
CA GLU A 184 4.74 -43.43 29.91
C GLU A 184 4.83 -44.85 29.36
N ALA A 185 5.56 -45.05 28.26
CA ALA A 185 5.75 -46.38 27.68
C ALA A 185 6.51 -47.29 28.64
N LEU A 186 5.92 -48.40 29.02
CA LEU A 186 6.48 -49.44 29.91
C LEU A 186 7.71 -50.15 29.30
N GLY A 187 8.64 -49.42 28.73
CA GLY A 187 9.80 -50.01 28.03
C GLY A 187 11.12 -49.32 28.23
N ALA A 188 11.14 -48.11 28.79
CA ALA A 188 12.35 -47.30 28.90
C ALA A 188 12.88 -47.20 30.35
N GLN A 189 13.03 -48.32 31.03
CA GLN A 189 13.85 -48.38 32.23
C GLN A 189 15.15 -49.13 31.96
N GLN A 190 16.23 -48.40 32.06
CA GLN A 190 17.64 -48.72 32.24
C GLN A 190 18.56 -48.36 31.08
N GLY A 191 19.31 -47.34 31.33
CA GLY A 191 20.50 -46.95 30.53
C GLY A 191 21.06 -45.58 30.89
N ASP A 192 21.80 -45.57 31.95
CA ASP A 192 22.97 -44.72 32.15
C ASP A 192 22.90 -43.22 32.45
N ASN A 193 23.31 -42.95 33.66
CA ASN A 193 23.88 -41.71 34.20
C ASN A 193 25.09 -41.25 33.36
N PRO A 194 25.16 -40.01 32.82
CA PRO A 194 26.35 -39.55 32.13
C PRO A 194 27.35 -38.93 33.10
N GLN A 195 28.33 -39.76 33.53
CA GLN A 195 29.60 -39.21 33.96
C GLN A 195 30.50 -38.93 32.74
N ALA A 196 31.08 -37.77 32.76
CA ALA A 196 32.06 -37.27 31.81
C ALA A 196 33.23 -38.23 31.57
N THR A 197 33.58 -38.48 30.31
CA THR A 197 34.99 -38.63 29.91
C THR A 197 35.21 -38.38 28.41
N THR A 198 36.26 -37.63 28.19
CA THR A 198 36.90 -37.14 26.96
C THR A 198 37.43 -38.26 26.05
N ALA A 199 37.32 -38.04 24.75
CA ALA A 199 38.23 -38.37 23.64
C ALA A 199 38.65 -39.82 23.37
N THR A 200 38.46 -40.38 22.21
CA THR A 200 39.43 -40.48 21.11
C THR A 200 38.92 -41.30 19.92
N ARG A 201 39.16 -40.81 18.79
CA ARG A 201 38.98 -41.32 17.42
C ARG A 201 39.76 -42.59 17.16
N ARG A 202 39.14 -43.73 16.67
CA ARG A 202 39.79 -44.63 15.72
C ARG A 202 38.81 -45.46 14.89
N LYS A 203 39.03 -45.44 13.59
CA LYS A 203 38.44 -46.29 12.55
C LYS A 203 38.88 -47.74 12.70
N ARG A 204 38.02 -48.74 12.39
CA ARG A 204 38.29 -49.79 11.39
C ARG A 204 37.18 -50.88 11.33
N ASN A 205 36.70 -51.07 10.10
CA ASN A 205 36.36 -52.27 9.31
C ASN A 205 35.61 -53.48 9.89
N ALA A 206 34.49 -53.69 9.27
CA ALA A 206 33.86 -54.90 8.69
C ALA A 206 34.36 -56.31 9.12
N THR A 207 33.37 -57.16 9.49
CA THR A 207 33.13 -58.45 8.87
C THR A 207 31.87 -59.14 9.47
N LYS A 208 31.01 -59.69 8.63
CA LYS A 208 29.94 -60.66 8.87
C LYS A 208 30.56 -62.08 8.74
N PRO A 209 29.86 -63.20 8.94
CA PRO A 209 28.66 -63.60 9.72
C PRO A 209 28.88 -64.87 10.55
N THR A 210 27.93 -65.35 11.33
CA THR A 210 27.54 -66.78 11.32
C THR A 210 26.38 -67.11 12.29
N THR A 211 25.41 -67.76 11.75
CA THR A 211 24.24 -68.45 12.30
C THR A 211 24.63 -69.53 13.27
N VAL A 212 23.85 -69.77 14.37
CA VAL A 212 23.51 -71.08 14.88
C VAL A 212 22.23 -71.06 15.72
N THR A 213 21.40 -72.03 15.48
CA THR A 213 20.05 -72.46 15.82
C THR A 213 19.85 -73.02 17.24
N THR A 214 18.56 -73.05 17.61
CA THR A 214 17.85 -73.98 18.55
C THR A 214 17.95 -73.68 20.03
N THR A 215 16.89 -73.65 20.81
CA THR A 215 15.73 -74.57 21.04
C THR A 215 14.76 -73.93 22.05
N ASN A 216 13.46 -74.11 21.85
CA ASN A 216 12.39 -73.92 22.84
C ASN A 216 12.51 -74.84 24.06
N PRO A 217 11.93 -74.48 25.20
CA PRO A 217 10.70 -75.19 25.58
C PRO A 217 9.61 -74.28 26.18
N LEU A 218 8.45 -74.62 25.80
CA LEU A 218 7.10 -74.51 26.32
C LEU A 218 7.03 -74.51 27.86
N SER A 219 6.35 -73.52 28.48
CA SER A 219 5.57 -73.72 29.68
C SER A 219 4.66 -72.53 30.03
N THR A 220 3.41 -72.87 30.14
CA THR A 220 2.32 -72.39 31.02
C THR A 220 1.72 -71.01 30.77
N LEU A 221 0.53 -71.03 30.17
CA LEU A 221 -0.54 -70.09 30.34
C LEU A 221 -0.81 -69.86 31.84
N THR A 222 -0.66 -68.63 32.26
CA THR A 222 -1.34 -68.09 33.45
C THR A 222 -2.20 -66.95 33.02
N THR A 223 -3.50 -67.13 33.15
CA THR A 223 -4.53 -66.11 33.02
C THR A 223 -4.20 -64.92 33.94
N ALA A 224 -3.76 -63.85 33.41
CA ALA A 224 -3.60 -62.57 34.13
C ALA A 224 -4.93 -61.80 34.06
N THR A 225 -5.53 -61.59 35.19
CA THR A 225 -6.64 -60.66 35.48
C THR A 225 -6.34 -59.23 35.08
N PRO A 226 -7.32 -58.44 34.57
CA PRO A 226 -7.11 -57.07 34.16
C PRO A 226 -7.11 -56.11 35.35
N SER A 227 -5.95 -55.83 35.93
CA SER A 227 -5.79 -54.83 36.97
C SER A 227 -4.44 -54.03 36.86
N ALA A 228 -3.88 -53.95 35.69
CA ALA A 228 -2.54 -53.39 35.49
C ALA A 228 -2.49 -51.90 35.07
N HIS A 229 -3.61 -51.15 35.15
CA HIS A 229 -3.59 -49.74 34.75
C HIS A 229 -3.39 -48.71 35.89
N ARG A 230 -3.07 -49.14 37.10
CA ARG A 230 -3.02 -48.24 38.27
C ARG A 230 -1.68 -47.50 38.51
N ASP A 231 -0.60 -47.90 37.84
CA ASP A 231 0.75 -47.39 38.17
C ASP A 231 1.49 -46.74 37.00
N ILE A 232 0.77 -46.22 36.00
CA ILE A 232 1.40 -45.57 34.82
C ILE A 232 1.53 -44.06 35.07
N ASN A 233 2.75 -43.52 34.94
CA ASN A 233 2.97 -42.07 34.92
C ASN A 233 2.41 -41.53 33.61
N ILE A 234 1.81 -40.33 33.69
CA ILE A 234 1.32 -39.63 32.49
C ILE A 234 2.29 -38.45 32.22
N GLN A 235 2.89 -38.45 31.05
CA GLN A 235 3.84 -37.42 30.63
C GLN A 235 3.14 -36.28 29.91
N LEU A 236 3.58 -35.05 30.21
CA LEU A 236 3.01 -33.82 29.70
C LEU A 236 4.07 -33.08 28.87
N TRP A 237 3.85 -33.04 27.57
CA TRP A 237 4.81 -32.59 26.60
C TRP A 237 4.33 -31.32 25.86
N THR A 238 5.27 -30.53 25.37
CA THR A 238 5.00 -29.41 24.47
C THR A 238 6.17 -29.22 23.50
N GLN A 239 5.94 -28.53 22.38
CA GLN A 239 7.05 -28.08 21.53
C GLN A 239 7.76 -26.92 22.19
N LYS A 240 9.08 -26.89 22.12
CA LYS A 240 9.91 -25.84 22.73
C LYS A 240 9.59 -24.44 22.22
N PHE A 241 9.38 -24.26 20.91
CA PHE A 241 9.01 -23.02 20.21
C PHE A 241 10.06 -21.91 20.29
N VAL A 242 10.71 -21.68 21.43
CA VAL A 242 11.68 -20.59 21.68
C VAL A 242 13.12 -21.06 21.45
N GLY A 243 14.02 -20.10 21.22
CA GLY A 243 15.45 -20.36 21.06
C GLY A 243 15.93 -20.36 19.62
N ALA A 244 17.22 -20.08 19.41
CA ALA A 244 17.85 -19.98 18.09
C ALA A 244 17.96 -21.32 17.37
N ARG A 245 17.98 -22.43 18.11
CA ARG A 245 18.06 -23.80 17.60
C ARG A 245 17.16 -24.74 18.41
N GLY A 246 16.71 -25.82 17.78
CA GLY A 246 15.89 -26.83 18.45
C GLY A 246 14.51 -26.32 18.86
N ASN A 247 13.95 -25.31 18.20
CA ASN A 247 12.64 -24.76 18.47
C ASN A 247 11.50 -25.75 18.13
N LEU A 248 11.77 -26.75 17.30
CA LEU A 248 10.84 -27.87 16.99
C LEU A 248 11.01 -29.08 17.93
N GLU A 249 11.92 -29.03 18.89
CA GLU A 249 12.17 -30.15 19.80
C GLU A 249 11.00 -30.33 20.77
N ALA A 250 10.64 -31.59 21.04
CA ALA A 250 9.69 -31.95 22.09
C ALA A 250 10.29 -31.65 23.48
N LEU A 251 9.55 -30.97 24.33
CA LEU A 251 9.94 -30.64 25.70
C LEU A 251 9.01 -31.29 26.70
N LEU A 252 9.55 -32.15 27.54
CA LEU A 252 8.82 -32.69 28.67
C LEU A 252 8.70 -31.63 29.77
N LEU A 253 7.48 -31.15 29.97
CA LEU A 253 7.18 -30.14 30.99
C LEU A 253 7.09 -30.77 32.39
N ASP A 254 6.20 -31.74 32.53
CA ASP A 254 5.91 -32.41 33.82
C ASP A 254 5.47 -33.84 33.60
N ALA A 255 5.34 -34.57 34.71
CA ALA A 255 4.71 -35.88 34.76
C ALA A 255 3.68 -35.92 35.88
N PHE A 256 2.52 -36.50 35.60
CA PHE A 256 1.50 -36.74 36.60
C PHE A 256 1.65 -38.14 37.16
N LEU A 257 1.89 -38.21 38.46
CA LEU A 257 2.26 -39.45 39.15
C LEU A 257 1.03 -40.22 39.62
N PRO A 258 1.13 -41.53 39.89
CA PRO A 258 0.01 -42.37 40.38
C PRO A 258 -0.60 -41.89 41.71
N ASN A 259 0.11 -41.10 42.49
CA ASN A 259 -0.38 -40.49 43.72
C ASN A 259 -1.19 -39.19 43.50
N GLU A 260 -1.61 -38.94 42.25
CA GLU A 260 -2.40 -37.77 41.83
C GLU A 260 -1.69 -36.41 42.05
N THR A 261 -0.36 -36.38 41.97
CA THR A 261 0.46 -35.17 42.11
C THR A 261 1.32 -34.94 40.87
N PHE A 262 1.61 -33.67 40.58
CA PHE A 262 2.59 -33.30 39.55
C PHE A 262 4.02 -33.49 40.09
N ALA A 263 4.91 -34.04 39.28
CA ALA A 263 6.30 -34.29 39.64
C ALA A 263 7.10 -33.02 39.87
N ARG A 264 6.87 -31.98 39.03
CA ARG A 264 7.56 -30.69 39.07
C ARG A 264 6.63 -29.54 39.39
N ASN A 265 5.33 -29.67 39.16
CA ASN A 265 4.29 -28.66 39.34
C ASN A 265 4.61 -27.34 38.60
N VAL A 266 5.02 -27.44 37.32
CA VAL A 266 5.32 -26.30 36.46
C VAL A 266 4.07 -25.81 35.74
N GLU A 267 4.15 -24.60 35.15
CA GLU A 267 3.08 -24.10 34.27
C GLU A 267 3.05 -24.92 32.98
N LEU A 268 1.88 -25.51 32.66
CA LEU A 268 1.71 -26.43 31.54
C LEU A 268 1.45 -25.76 30.21
N TYR A 269 0.99 -24.50 30.25
CA TYR A 269 0.89 -23.62 29.06
C TYR A 269 1.78 -22.41 29.24
N PRO A 270 3.12 -22.58 29.22
CA PRO A 270 4.03 -21.45 29.40
C PRO A 270 3.85 -20.44 28.28
N ASN A 271 3.95 -19.14 28.64
CA ASN A 271 3.95 -18.09 27.65
C ASN A 271 5.27 -18.14 26.85
N LYS A 272 5.19 -18.65 25.61
CA LYS A 272 6.34 -18.85 24.73
C LYS A 272 6.59 -17.67 23.79
N VAL A 273 5.64 -16.71 23.70
CA VAL A 273 5.70 -15.63 22.72
C VAL A 273 6.20 -14.30 23.32
N SER A 274 6.16 -14.15 24.66
CA SER A 274 6.63 -12.92 25.32
C SER A 274 8.15 -12.76 25.31
N ASP A 275 8.91 -13.86 25.46
CA ASP A 275 10.37 -13.92 25.36
C ASP A 275 10.76 -15.07 24.45
N LEU A 276 11.29 -14.71 23.27
CA LEU A 276 11.63 -15.67 22.21
C LEU A 276 12.99 -16.34 22.39
N ARG A 277 13.78 -15.93 23.40
CA ARG A 277 15.07 -16.54 23.80
C ARG A 277 16.03 -16.74 22.62
N GLY A 278 16.10 -15.74 21.73
CA GLY A 278 16.97 -15.78 20.56
C GLY A 278 16.42 -16.56 19.36
N ARG A 279 15.10 -16.79 19.27
CA ARG A 279 14.46 -17.38 18.07
C ARG A 279 14.73 -16.54 16.85
N ASN A 280 15.06 -17.18 15.72
CA ASN A 280 15.20 -16.55 14.45
C ASN A 280 13.83 -16.29 13.81
N ILE A 281 13.59 -15.05 13.37
CA ILE A 281 12.42 -14.66 12.59
C ILE A 281 12.88 -14.37 11.17
N ARG A 282 12.26 -15.02 10.18
CA ARG A 282 12.57 -14.81 8.76
C ARG A 282 11.79 -13.61 8.25
N VAL A 283 12.50 -12.54 7.86
CA VAL A 283 11.93 -11.28 7.42
C VAL A 283 12.28 -11.04 5.96
N GLY A 284 11.26 -10.87 5.11
CA GLY A 284 11.44 -10.36 3.75
C GLY A 284 11.47 -8.84 3.75
N SER A 285 12.43 -8.27 3.02
CA SER A 285 12.53 -6.81 2.92
C SER A 285 13.06 -6.38 1.56
N ILE A 286 12.42 -5.37 0.98
CA ILE A 286 12.91 -4.71 -0.22
C ILE A 286 13.79 -3.52 0.15
N THR A 287 14.60 -3.05 -0.81
CA THR A 287 15.26 -1.75 -0.66
C THR A 287 14.35 -0.67 -1.21
N TYR A 288 13.69 0.06 -0.32
CA TYR A 288 12.80 1.17 -0.64
C TYR A 288 12.94 2.28 0.41
N ILE A 289 13.72 3.30 0.08
CA ILE A 289 14.08 4.41 0.96
C ILE A 289 12.87 5.34 1.17
N PRO A 290 12.58 5.77 2.41
CA PRO A 290 13.31 5.60 3.66
C PRO A 290 12.84 4.43 4.53
N TYR A 291 11.92 3.59 4.04
CA TYR A 291 11.29 2.52 4.81
C TYR A 291 12.28 1.41 5.13
N VAL A 292 12.95 0.90 4.12
CA VAL A 292 13.96 -0.16 4.27
C VAL A 292 15.13 0.06 3.31
N VAL A 293 16.33 -0.22 3.80
CA VAL A 293 17.57 -0.39 3.04
C VAL A 293 18.16 -1.74 3.42
N ALA A 294 18.00 -2.73 2.55
CA ALA A 294 18.42 -4.11 2.79
C ALA A 294 19.40 -4.55 1.69
N ASN A 295 20.69 -4.21 1.85
CA ASN A 295 21.72 -4.49 0.87
C ASN A 295 22.89 -5.25 1.47
N TYR A 296 23.45 -6.18 0.71
CA TYR A 296 24.70 -6.82 1.09
C TYR A 296 25.87 -5.87 0.90
N VAL A 297 26.65 -5.69 1.96
CA VAL A 297 27.89 -4.92 1.95
C VAL A 297 29.10 -5.83 2.18
N PRO A 298 30.29 -5.52 1.64
CA PRO A 298 31.49 -6.30 1.91
C PRO A 298 31.82 -6.36 3.40
N ALA A 299 32.20 -7.53 3.90
CA ALA A 299 32.59 -7.71 5.28
C ALA A 299 33.79 -6.80 5.60
N GLY A 300 33.69 -5.98 6.64
CA GLY A 300 34.74 -5.06 7.08
C GLY A 300 34.51 -3.57 6.83
N THR A 301 33.41 -3.18 6.20
CA THR A 301 33.03 -1.76 6.05
C THR A 301 32.32 -1.22 7.30
N GLY A 302 32.87 -1.40 8.48
CA GLY A 302 32.58 -0.67 9.73
C GLY A 302 31.17 -0.22 10.10
N ASP A 303 30.13 -0.67 9.41
CA ASP A 303 28.75 -0.32 9.72
C ASP A 303 28.27 -1.15 10.91
N VAL A 304 27.95 -0.48 12.01
CA VAL A 304 27.60 -1.07 13.32
C VAL A 304 26.28 -1.85 13.26
N ASP A 305 25.47 -1.63 12.22
CA ASP A 305 24.13 -2.19 12.06
C ASP A 305 24.08 -3.44 11.15
N ALA A 306 25.21 -4.07 10.90
CA ALA A 306 25.28 -5.22 10.01
C ALA A 306 24.77 -6.50 10.71
N LEU A 307 23.68 -7.07 10.19
CA LEU A 307 23.20 -8.39 10.58
C LEU A 307 24.03 -9.48 9.89
N ASN A 308 24.44 -10.50 10.64
CA ASN A 308 25.22 -11.62 10.11
C ASN A 308 24.39 -12.40 9.09
N SER A 309 24.78 -12.33 7.83
CA SER A 309 24.22 -13.20 6.80
C SER A 309 24.77 -14.62 6.90
N SER A 310 24.08 -15.59 6.32
CA SER A 310 24.57 -16.97 6.21
C SER A 310 25.85 -17.11 5.37
N ASP A 311 26.16 -16.09 4.58
CA ASP A 311 27.38 -16.00 3.78
C ASP A 311 28.44 -15.19 4.57
N TYR A 312 29.44 -15.84 5.12
CA TYR A 312 30.52 -15.25 5.92
C TYR A 312 31.33 -14.18 5.18
N SER A 313 31.19 -14.04 3.88
CA SER A 313 31.92 -13.06 3.06
C SER A 313 31.17 -11.74 2.89
N ARG A 314 29.90 -11.67 3.28
CA ARG A 314 29.04 -10.50 3.10
C ARG A 314 28.27 -10.21 4.37
N THR A 315 28.16 -8.94 4.70
CA THR A 315 27.35 -8.46 5.81
C THR A 315 26.12 -7.75 5.25
N LEU A 316 24.94 -8.02 5.80
CA LEU A 316 23.72 -7.37 5.40
C LEU A 316 23.56 -6.05 6.17
N SER A 317 23.49 -4.94 5.45
CA SER A 317 23.04 -3.66 6.01
C SER A 317 21.51 -3.65 6.02
N TYR A 318 20.92 -3.51 7.20
CA TYR A 318 19.46 -3.50 7.38
C TYR A 318 19.05 -2.24 8.16
N LEU A 319 18.61 -1.22 7.44
CA LEU A 319 18.37 0.14 7.93
C LEU A 319 17.03 0.65 7.36
N GLY A 320 16.50 1.74 7.91
CA GLY A 320 15.24 2.32 7.48
C GLY A 320 14.19 2.33 8.59
N SER A 321 13.10 3.09 8.43
CA SER A 321 12.10 3.27 9.48
C SER A 321 11.39 1.95 9.85
N GLU A 322 11.00 1.14 8.87
CA GLU A 322 10.38 -0.17 9.13
C GLU A 322 11.41 -1.23 9.55
N ALA A 323 12.67 -1.10 9.09
CA ALA A 323 13.75 -1.93 9.57
C ALA A 323 14.05 -1.70 11.06
N GLU A 324 14.05 -0.44 11.52
CA GLU A 324 14.20 -0.09 12.93
C GLU A 324 13.01 -0.60 13.78
N LEU A 325 11.80 -0.57 13.23
CA LEU A 325 10.61 -1.16 13.87
C LEU A 325 10.82 -2.66 14.11
N MET A 326 11.31 -3.41 13.13
CA MET A 326 11.60 -4.85 13.28
C MET A 326 12.73 -5.13 14.28
N LYS A 327 13.80 -4.32 14.25
CA LYS A 327 14.90 -4.45 15.21
C LYS A 327 14.43 -4.20 16.63
N SER A 328 13.70 -3.11 16.86
CA SER A 328 13.19 -2.76 18.19
C SER A 328 12.20 -3.81 18.72
N PHE A 329 11.40 -4.43 17.84
CA PHE A 329 10.55 -5.56 18.22
C PHE A 329 11.39 -6.74 18.72
N CYS A 330 12.46 -7.09 17.99
CA CYS A 330 13.33 -8.19 18.40
C CYS A 330 14.17 -7.86 19.65
N GLU A 331 14.53 -6.62 19.89
CA GLU A 331 15.16 -6.20 21.15
C GLU A 331 14.22 -6.41 22.35
N VAL A 332 12.96 -6.03 22.20
CA VAL A 332 11.95 -6.17 23.27
C VAL A 332 11.57 -7.63 23.52
N ARG A 333 11.49 -8.45 22.47
CA ARG A 333 11.03 -9.85 22.54
C ARG A 333 12.19 -10.88 22.53
N ASN A 334 13.44 -10.40 22.57
CA ASN A 334 14.64 -11.25 22.58
C ASN A 334 14.67 -12.23 21.40
N CYS A 335 14.59 -11.71 20.16
CA CYS A 335 14.68 -12.49 18.93
C CYS A 335 15.83 -12.04 18.03
N HIS A 336 16.12 -12.83 17.00
CA HIS A 336 17.09 -12.50 15.97
C HIS A 336 16.40 -12.40 14.62
N LEU A 337 16.73 -11.37 13.84
CA LEU A 337 16.21 -11.21 12.48
C LEU A 337 17.09 -11.98 11.51
N ARG A 338 16.48 -12.81 10.69
CA ARG A 338 17.07 -13.39 9.50
C ARG A 338 16.42 -12.71 8.30
N VAL A 339 17.10 -11.69 7.76
CA VAL A 339 16.55 -10.87 6.68
C VAL A 339 16.94 -11.46 5.33
N GLU A 340 15.93 -11.66 4.48
CA GLU A 340 16.09 -12.00 3.06
C GLU A 340 15.86 -10.73 2.25
N PRO A 341 16.91 -10.16 1.61
CA PRO A 341 16.78 -8.95 0.83
C PRO A 341 16.28 -9.23 -0.58
N TYR A 342 15.24 -8.53 -0.96
CA TYR A 342 14.74 -8.47 -2.33
C TYR A 342 15.22 -7.17 -2.98
N GLY A 343 15.53 -7.20 -4.26
CA GLY A 343 16.00 -6.00 -4.97
C GLY A 343 15.00 -4.82 -4.86
N ALA A 344 15.40 -3.64 -5.31
CA ALA A 344 14.51 -2.50 -5.38
C ALA A 344 13.27 -2.84 -6.20
N ASP A 345 12.11 -2.34 -5.77
CA ASP A 345 10.81 -2.49 -6.44
C ASP A 345 10.32 -3.94 -6.67
N ASN A 346 10.91 -4.94 -5.99
CA ASN A 346 10.54 -6.36 -6.11
C ASN A 346 9.57 -6.81 -5.01
N TRP A 347 8.45 -6.12 -4.82
CA TRP A 347 7.38 -6.56 -3.91
C TRP A 347 6.80 -7.91 -4.33
N GLY A 348 6.69 -8.14 -5.64
CA GLY A 348 6.08 -9.33 -6.19
C GLY A 348 4.56 -9.25 -6.30
N VAL A 349 3.98 -10.29 -6.89
CA VAL A 349 2.54 -10.40 -7.14
C VAL A 349 2.10 -11.83 -6.81
N ILE A 350 0.91 -11.97 -6.22
CA ILE A 350 0.24 -13.24 -6.03
C ILE A 350 -0.89 -13.31 -7.04
N TYR A 351 -0.86 -14.30 -7.92
CA TYR A 351 -1.83 -14.49 -9.01
C TYR A 351 -2.99 -15.40 -8.58
N GLU A 352 -4.12 -15.31 -9.27
CA GLU A 352 -5.31 -16.14 -9.01
C GLU A 352 -5.07 -17.65 -9.20
N ASN A 353 -4.08 -18.02 -10.00
CA ASN A 353 -3.67 -19.41 -10.21
C ASN A 353 -2.73 -19.96 -9.11
N GLU A 354 -2.65 -19.27 -7.96
CA GLU A 354 -1.79 -19.59 -6.82
C GLU A 354 -0.27 -19.50 -7.11
N SER A 355 0.13 -19.06 -8.29
CA SER A 355 1.52 -18.72 -8.52
C SER A 355 1.86 -17.38 -7.87
N ALA A 356 3.06 -17.24 -7.35
CA ALA A 356 3.47 -16.03 -6.65
C ALA A 356 4.93 -15.71 -6.93
N THR A 357 5.28 -14.43 -6.90
CA THR A 357 6.63 -13.95 -7.20
C THR A 357 7.08 -12.92 -6.17
N GLY A 358 8.40 -12.69 -6.08
CA GLY A 358 8.98 -11.65 -5.23
C GLY A 358 8.77 -11.87 -3.74
N MET A 359 8.90 -10.80 -2.97
CA MET A 359 8.81 -10.84 -1.51
C MET A 359 7.45 -11.34 -1.00
N LEU A 360 6.34 -10.87 -1.59
CA LEU A 360 4.99 -11.31 -1.20
C LEU A 360 4.74 -12.77 -1.58
N GLY A 361 5.35 -13.25 -2.68
CA GLY A 361 5.33 -14.65 -3.04
C GLY A 361 6.00 -15.55 -2.01
N ASP A 362 7.11 -15.11 -1.47
CA ASP A 362 7.83 -15.88 -0.43
C ASP A 362 7.12 -15.85 0.94
N VAL A 363 6.33 -14.82 1.23
CA VAL A 363 5.40 -14.84 2.37
C VAL A 363 4.29 -15.88 2.13
N TYR A 364 3.71 -15.90 0.93
CA TYR A 364 2.65 -16.85 0.57
C TYR A 364 3.12 -18.31 0.64
N THR A 365 4.33 -18.58 0.14
CA THR A 365 4.95 -19.92 0.18
C THR A 365 5.64 -20.25 1.51
N GLN A 366 5.59 -19.37 2.51
CA GLN A 366 6.13 -19.53 3.86
C GLN A 366 7.67 -19.62 3.93
N ASN A 367 8.37 -19.20 2.88
CA ASN A 367 9.82 -19.05 2.92
C ASN A 367 10.22 -17.92 3.88
N VAL A 368 9.37 -16.92 4.03
CA VAL A 368 9.49 -15.75 4.90
C VAL A 368 8.27 -15.70 5.83
N GLU A 369 8.47 -15.37 7.10
CA GLU A 369 7.37 -15.30 8.10
C GLU A 369 6.64 -13.95 8.05
N VAL A 370 7.36 -12.86 7.84
CA VAL A 370 6.84 -11.50 7.77
C VAL A 370 7.63 -10.67 6.77
N ALA A 371 6.95 -9.80 6.03
CA ALA A 371 7.54 -8.88 5.08
C ALA A 371 7.25 -7.43 5.46
N VAL A 372 8.25 -6.56 5.27
CA VAL A 372 8.19 -5.12 5.48
C VAL A 372 8.87 -4.38 4.32
N GLY A 373 8.41 -3.18 4.01
CA GLY A 373 8.94 -2.37 2.91
C GLY A 373 7.84 -1.60 2.18
N CYS A 374 7.10 -0.73 2.88
CA CYS A 374 6.01 0.07 2.30
C CYS A 374 4.96 -0.78 1.58
N ILE A 375 4.41 -1.77 2.27
CA ILE A 375 3.38 -2.64 1.71
C ILE A 375 2.02 -2.10 2.13
N TYR A 376 1.09 -1.96 1.18
CA TYR A 376 -0.27 -1.56 1.46
C TYR A 376 -1.16 -2.77 1.75
N ASN A 377 -2.45 -2.56 1.96
CA ASN A 377 -3.38 -3.64 2.30
C ASN A 377 -3.74 -4.51 1.09
N TRP A 378 -2.71 -5.03 0.41
CA TRP A 378 -2.88 -5.96 -0.70
C TRP A 378 -3.02 -7.40 -0.18
N TYR A 379 -3.77 -8.22 -0.89
CA TYR A 379 -3.89 -9.67 -0.62
C TYR A 379 -4.31 -10.07 0.80
N ASN A 380 -5.08 -9.22 1.50
CA ASN A 380 -5.56 -9.50 2.86
C ASN A 380 -6.47 -10.73 2.97
N ASN A 381 -7.02 -11.18 1.85
CA ASN A 381 -7.77 -12.43 1.73
C ASN A 381 -6.89 -13.68 1.77
N ILE A 382 -5.59 -13.57 1.45
CA ILE A 382 -4.65 -14.70 1.37
C ILE A 382 -3.57 -14.61 2.44
N THR A 383 -3.13 -13.41 2.80
CA THR A 383 -2.11 -13.12 3.80
C THR A 383 -2.72 -12.51 5.06
N GLU A 384 -1.93 -12.26 6.07
CA GLU A 384 -2.30 -11.52 7.26
C GLU A 384 -1.53 -10.23 7.34
N THR A 385 -2.23 -9.12 7.61
CA THR A 385 -1.63 -7.79 7.70
C THR A 385 -1.61 -7.30 9.13
N SER A 386 -0.54 -6.59 9.50
CA SER A 386 -0.40 -5.96 10.81
C SER A 386 -1.33 -4.75 10.97
N ASN A 387 -1.33 -4.17 12.17
CA ASN A 387 -1.82 -2.82 12.39
C ASN A 387 -1.11 -1.83 11.46
N VAL A 388 -1.71 -0.67 11.27
CA VAL A 388 -1.17 0.44 10.48
C VAL A 388 0.18 0.88 11.04
N ILE A 389 1.20 0.95 10.19
CA ILE A 389 2.53 1.46 10.53
C ILE A 389 2.63 2.95 10.23
N ALA A 390 2.32 3.35 8.99
CA ALA A 390 2.39 4.73 8.56
C ALA A 390 1.32 5.03 7.50
N ARG A 391 1.08 6.30 7.26
CA ARG A 391 0.34 6.75 6.08
C ARG A 391 1.33 7.12 5.00
N SER A 392 1.14 6.60 3.81
CA SER A 392 1.79 7.04 2.59
C SER A 392 0.76 7.52 1.58
N SER A 393 1.09 8.51 0.76
CA SER A 393 0.23 8.95 -0.32
C SER A 393 1.03 9.17 -1.59
N VAL A 394 0.45 8.77 -2.72
CA VAL A 394 1.06 8.93 -4.02
C VAL A 394 0.61 10.26 -4.62
N ALA A 395 1.58 11.07 -4.98
CA ALA A 395 1.41 12.33 -5.69
C ALA A 395 2.11 12.27 -7.04
N ILE A 396 1.73 13.16 -7.97
CA ILE A 396 2.36 13.22 -9.27
C ILE A 396 3.25 14.44 -9.36
N LEU A 397 4.50 14.22 -9.73
CA LEU A 397 5.44 15.24 -10.14
C LEU A 397 5.22 15.51 -11.63
N GLY A 398 4.42 16.53 -11.93
CA GLY A 398 4.03 16.89 -13.28
C GLY A 398 4.81 18.06 -13.89
N PRO A 399 4.59 18.35 -15.16
CA PRO A 399 5.22 19.49 -15.81
C PRO A 399 4.82 20.83 -15.19
N SER A 400 5.77 21.75 -15.06
CA SER A 400 5.46 23.12 -14.65
C SER A 400 4.67 23.86 -15.74
N PRO A 401 3.82 24.83 -15.37
CA PRO A 401 3.12 25.67 -16.33
C PRO A 401 4.09 26.31 -17.31
N ALA A 402 3.78 26.26 -18.60
CA ALA A 402 4.58 26.93 -19.60
C ALA A 402 4.39 28.45 -19.51
N GLN A 403 5.46 29.19 -19.67
CA GLN A 403 5.40 30.65 -19.78
C GLN A 403 4.72 31.04 -21.09
N PHE A 404 3.81 32.01 -21.04
CA PHE A 404 3.23 32.55 -22.26
C PHE A 404 4.30 33.16 -23.17
N PRO A 405 4.22 32.95 -24.50
CA PRO A 405 5.17 33.56 -25.44
C PRO A 405 5.23 35.08 -25.26
N ALA A 406 6.43 35.62 -25.17
CA ALA A 406 6.67 37.06 -24.88
C ALA A 406 5.97 38.01 -25.86
N TRP A 407 5.74 37.59 -27.12
CA TRP A 407 5.04 38.42 -28.12
C TRP A 407 3.56 38.70 -27.76
N ARG A 408 2.92 37.81 -26.93
CA ARG A 408 1.55 38.01 -26.45
C ARG A 408 1.43 39.13 -25.41
N ALA A 409 2.53 39.55 -24.79
CA ALA A 409 2.53 40.55 -23.72
C ALA A 409 1.78 41.84 -24.10
N ILE A 410 1.77 42.21 -25.40
CA ILE A 410 1.08 43.41 -25.89
C ILE A 410 -0.44 43.25 -25.86
N ILE A 411 -0.96 42.05 -26.12
CA ILE A 411 -2.41 41.81 -26.20
C ILE A 411 -3.00 41.51 -24.83
N MET A 412 -2.20 40.94 -23.92
CA MET A 412 -2.64 40.44 -22.62
C MET A 412 -3.11 41.48 -21.60
N PRO A 413 -2.66 42.78 -21.63
CA PRO A 413 -3.13 43.77 -20.66
C PRO A 413 -4.64 43.92 -20.60
N PHE A 414 -5.35 43.64 -21.71
CA PHE A 414 -6.78 43.74 -21.79
C PHE A 414 -7.40 42.40 -22.19
N SER A 415 -8.57 42.08 -21.63
CA SER A 415 -9.38 40.94 -22.06
C SER A 415 -9.88 41.12 -23.49
N THR A 416 -10.22 40.02 -24.16
CA THR A 416 -10.79 40.06 -25.52
C THR A 416 -12.02 40.95 -25.59
N GLU A 417 -12.87 40.89 -24.57
CA GLU A 417 -14.10 41.70 -24.45
C GLU A 417 -13.77 43.18 -24.38
N LEU A 418 -12.75 43.54 -23.59
CA LEU A 418 -12.33 44.95 -23.47
C LEU A 418 -11.70 45.48 -24.76
N TRP A 419 -10.95 44.64 -25.51
CA TRP A 419 -10.46 45.00 -26.83
C TRP A 419 -11.59 45.30 -27.82
N ILE A 420 -12.62 44.44 -27.87
CA ILE A 420 -13.82 44.65 -28.70
C ILE A 420 -14.53 45.92 -28.30
N PHE A 421 -14.75 46.16 -27.02
CA PHE A 421 -15.37 47.36 -26.50
C PHE A 421 -14.57 48.61 -26.86
N LEU A 422 -13.25 48.58 -26.78
CA LEU A 422 -12.36 49.67 -27.15
C LEU A 422 -12.49 50.05 -28.64
N ILE A 423 -12.48 49.05 -29.54
CA ILE A 423 -12.67 49.25 -30.98
C ILE A 423 -14.04 49.90 -31.26
N LEU A 424 -15.10 49.36 -30.65
CA LEU A 424 -16.46 49.92 -30.80
C LEU A 424 -16.54 51.37 -30.28
N THR A 425 -15.85 51.68 -29.18
CA THR A 425 -15.80 53.03 -28.60
C THR A 425 -15.09 53.99 -29.53
N ILE A 426 -13.95 53.58 -30.13
CA ILE A 426 -13.24 54.41 -31.13
C ILE A 426 -14.14 54.73 -32.33
N LEU A 427 -14.85 53.69 -32.85
CA LEU A 427 -15.75 53.88 -33.98
C LEU A 427 -16.95 54.79 -33.62
N LEU A 428 -17.51 54.62 -32.41
CA LEU A 428 -18.59 55.49 -31.92
C LEU A 428 -18.13 56.93 -31.76
N CYS A 429 -16.95 57.16 -31.17
CA CYS A 429 -16.37 58.50 -31.04
C CYS A 429 -16.09 59.13 -32.40
N ALA A 430 -15.61 58.35 -33.38
CA ALA A 430 -15.41 58.80 -34.75
C ALA A 430 -16.75 59.19 -35.43
N ALA A 431 -17.79 58.40 -35.22
CA ALA A 431 -19.13 58.74 -35.75
C ALA A 431 -19.71 60.01 -35.13
N VAL A 432 -19.57 60.20 -33.82
CA VAL A 432 -20.00 61.41 -33.12
C VAL A 432 -19.20 62.64 -33.62
N MET A 433 -17.88 62.54 -33.77
CA MET A 433 -17.03 63.62 -34.27
C MET A 433 -17.40 63.93 -35.71
N TYR A 434 -17.61 62.95 -36.57
CA TYR A 434 -18.09 63.11 -37.92
C TYR A 434 -19.42 63.89 -37.96
N PHE A 435 -20.38 63.44 -37.11
CA PHE A 435 -21.69 64.13 -37.03
C PHE A 435 -21.59 65.57 -36.59
N ILE A 436 -20.76 65.90 -35.57
CA ILE A 436 -20.51 67.25 -35.13
C ILE A 436 -19.93 68.12 -36.28
N ARG A 437 -18.96 67.58 -37.02
CA ARG A 437 -18.33 68.25 -38.17
C ARG A 437 -19.33 68.44 -39.32
N PHE A 438 -20.18 67.41 -39.56
CA PHE A 438 -21.21 67.53 -40.60
C PHE A 438 -22.25 68.59 -40.28
N VAL A 439 -22.76 68.63 -39.05
CA VAL A 439 -23.73 69.67 -38.61
C VAL A 439 -23.07 71.08 -38.70
N ALA A 440 -21.84 71.19 -38.20
CA ALA A 440 -21.11 72.45 -38.29
C ALA A 440 -20.94 72.93 -39.74
N SER A 441 -20.57 72.04 -40.65
CA SER A 441 -20.42 72.39 -42.09
C SER A 441 -21.73 72.77 -42.76
N THR A 442 -22.86 72.11 -42.36
CA THR A 442 -24.20 72.49 -42.88
C THR A 442 -24.67 73.81 -42.36
N LEU A 443 -24.42 74.19 -41.13
CA LEU A 443 -24.71 75.49 -40.55
C LEU A 443 -23.85 76.58 -41.19
N ASP A 444 -22.55 76.37 -41.44
CA ASP A 444 -21.65 77.31 -42.13
C ASP A 444 -22.02 77.47 -43.59
N LYS A 445 -22.48 76.40 -44.29
CA LYS A 445 -23.01 76.49 -45.66
C LYS A 445 -24.28 77.31 -45.72
N TRP A 446 -25.15 77.26 -44.71
CA TRP A 446 -26.35 78.06 -44.63
C TRP A 446 -26.06 79.54 -44.38
N GLN A 447 -24.95 79.86 -43.74
CA GLN A 447 -24.50 81.21 -43.41
C GLN A 447 -23.63 81.84 -44.50
N ARG A 448 -22.92 81.04 -45.34
CA ARG A 448 -22.10 81.46 -46.49
C ARG A 448 -22.55 80.76 -47.77
N SER A 449 -23.37 81.42 -48.53
CA SER A 449 -23.62 81.05 -49.92
C SER A 449 -22.32 81.24 -50.72
N LEU A 450 -21.58 80.13 -50.96
CA LEU A 450 -20.72 79.87 -52.09
C LEU A 450 -19.55 78.90 -51.76
N GLN A 451 -19.55 77.82 -52.57
CA GLN A 451 -18.34 77.08 -53.02
C GLN A 451 -17.52 76.30 -52.03
N GLN A 452 -17.81 75.02 -51.94
CA GLN A 452 -16.84 73.94 -52.17
C GLN A 452 -17.49 72.58 -51.94
N ASP A 453 -17.46 71.70 -52.94
CA ASP A 453 -17.88 70.29 -52.91
C ASP A 453 -16.98 69.55 -51.93
N PHE A 454 -17.50 69.30 -50.77
CA PHE A 454 -16.84 68.40 -49.80
C PHE A 454 -17.11 66.93 -50.19
N GLN A 455 -16.03 66.18 -50.55
CA GLN A 455 -16.09 64.76 -50.73
C GLN A 455 -16.40 64.11 -49.39
N HIS A 456 -17.68 63.68 -49.19
CA HIS A 456 -18.18 63.09 -47.97
C HIS A 456 -17.39 61.83 -47.53
N THR A 457 -16.82 61.03 -48.43
CA THR A 457 -16.04 59.84 -48.15
C THR A 457 -14.70 60.12 -47.49
N ALA A 458 -14.00 61.14 -47.87
CA ALA A 458 -12.73 61.56 -47.26
C ALA A 458 -12.90 62.09 -45.84
N ALA A 459 -14.06 62.64 -45.51
CA ALA A 459 -14.36 63.16 -44.17
C ALA A 459 -14.59 62.06 -43.09
N ILE A 460 -15.14 60.92 -43.47
CA ILE A 460 -15.36 59.75 -42.54
C ILE A 460 -14.00 59.10 -42.19
N GLY A 461 -13.18 58.82 -43.20
CA GLY A 461 -11.86 58.19 -42.96
C GLY A 461 -10.97 59.13 -42.11
N GLN A 462 -11.01 60.47 -42.34
CA GLN A 462 -10.27 61.41 -41.52
C GLN A 462 -10.79 61.41 -40.05
N ALA A 463 -12.08 61.33 -39.82
CA ALA A 463 -12.63 61.29 -38.47
C ALA A 463 -12.20 60.01 -37.69
N ILE A 464 -12.12 58.90 -38.39
CA ILE A 464 -11.65 57.62 -37.79
C ILE A 464 -10.16 57.75 -37.46
N LEU A 465 -9.33 58.26 -38.36
CA LEU A 465 -7.90 58.44 -38.12
C LEU A 465 -7.62 59.44 -37.01
N ASP A 466 -8.37 60.56 -36.96
CA ASP A 466 -8.23 61.56 -35.91
C ASP A 466 -8.59 61.01 -34.55
N MET A 467 -9.66 60.22 -34.44
CA MET A 467 -10.03 59.57 -33.16
C MET A 467 -9.00 58.48 -32.77
N PHE A 468 -8.54 57.68 -33.72
CA PHE A 468 -7.47 56.73 -33.47
C PHE A 468 -6.20 57.42 -32.96
N ALA A 469 -5.79 58.55 -33.61
CA ALA A 469 -4.65 59.34 -33.16
C ALA A 469 -4.83 59.82 -31.70
N VAL A 470 -6.02 60.30 -31.36
CA VAL A 470 -6.34 60.77 -30.00
C VAL A 470 -6.23 59.61 -28.99
N PHE A 471 -6.71 58.44 -29.34
CA PHE A 471 -6.63 57.26 -28.47
C PHE A 471 -5.19 56.78 -28.25
N ILE A 472 -4.27 56.98 -29.21
CA ILE A 472 -2.82 56.72 -29.05
C ILE A 472 -2.03 57.93 -28.61
N GLN A 473 -2.71 59.03 -28.15
CA GLN A 473 -2.13 60.29 -27.69
C GLN A 473 -1.20 61.01 -28.74
N GLN A 474 -1.43 60.75 -30.01
CA GLN A 474 -0.71 61.50 -31.06
C GLN A 474 -1.43 62.79 -31.39
N PRO A 475 -0.70 63.88 -31.59
CA PRO A 475 -1.34 65.12 -32.02
C PRO A 475 -2.02 64.91 -33.37
N SER A 476 -3.34 65.01 -33.39
CA SER A 476 -4.08 65.12 -34.65
C SER A 476 -3.67 66.49 -35.32
N GLY A 477 -3.43 66.47 -36.63
CA GLY A 477 -3.07 67.67 -37.40
C GLY A 477 -4.05 68.83 -37.16
N PRO A 478 -3.78 70.01 -37.66
CA PRO A 478 -4.56 71.23 -37.35
C PRO A 478 -5.99 71.15 -37.87
N THR A 479 -6.79 70.40 -37.22
CA THR A 479 -8.23 70.37 -37.42
C THR A 479 -8.77 71.57 -36.72
N SER A 480 -9.26 72.57 -37.53
CA SER A 480 -9.96 73.72 -37.03
C SER A 480 -11.23 73.34 -36.33
N LEU A 481 -11.12 73.01 -35.03
CA LEU A 481 -12.27 72.76 -34.15
C LEU A 481 -12.92 74.10 -33.82
N HIS A 482 -13.80 74.58 -34.71
CA HIS A 482 -14.45 75.92 -34.57
C HIS A 482 -15.57 75.91 -33.55
N THR A 483 -16.19 74.72 -33.26
CA THR A 483 -17.37 74.65 -32.39
C THR A 483 -16.98 74.27 -30.96
N PHE A 484 -17.63 74.91 -29.98
CA PHE A 484 -17.47 74.56 -28.54
C PHE A 484 -17.78 73.09 -28.26
N ALA A 485 -18.82 72.56 -28.90
CA ALA A 485 -19.22 71.13 -28.73
C ALA A 485 -18.10 70.16 -29.12
N ALA A 486 -17.38 70.40 -30.25
CA ALA A 486 -16.27 69.56 -30.65
C ALA A 486 -15.08 69.65 -29.69
N ARG A 487 -14.79 70.84 -29.15
CA ARG A 487 -13.72 71.04 -28.16
C ARG A 487 -14.03 70.38 -26.85
N PHE A 488 -15.29 70.47 -26.35
CA PHE A 488 -15.72 69.81 -25.11
C PHE A 488 -15.72 68.32 -25.26
N PHE A 489 -16.25 67.77 -26.37
CA PHE A 489 -16.24 66.35 -26.65
C PHE A 489 -14.81 65.80 -26.73
N LEU A 490 -13.90 66.52 -27.41
CA LEU A 490 -12.48 66.10 -27.46
C LEU A 490 -11.83 66.13 -26.07
N ALA A 491 -12.11 67.12 -25.24
CA ALA A 491 -11.57 67.22 -23.89
C ALA A 491 -12.02 66.01 -23.02
N MET A 492 -13.31 65.58 -23.12
CA MET A 492 -13.82 64.40 -22.40
C MET A 492 -13.15 63.13 -22.88
N ILE A 493 -12.95 62.98 -24.20
CA ILE A 493 -12.23 61.82 -24.74
C ILE A 493 -10.78 61.81 -24.26
N LEU A 494 -10.07 62.90 -24.26
CA LEU A 494 -8.70 63.05 -23.79
C LEU A 494 -8.58 62.63 -22.30
N CYS A 495 -9.52 63.03 -21.45
CA CYS A 495 -9.53 62.60 -20.06
C CYS A 495 -9.72 61.08 -19.95
N ALA A 496 -10.62 60.48 -20.75
CA ALA A 496 -10.84 59.05 -20.78
C ALA A 496 -9.62 58.27 -21.32
N THR A 497 -8.99 58.78 -22.38
CA THR A 497 -7.81 58.09 -22.96
C THR A 497 -6.60 58.13 -22.06
N ILE A 498 -6.36 59.22 -21.27
CA ILE A 498 -5.29 59.25 -20.27
C ILE A 498 -5.45 58.12 -19.25
N THR A 499 -6.68 57.92 -18.76
CA THR A 499 -6.95 56.82 -17.80
C THR A 499 -6.70 55.46 -18.43
N LEU A 500 -7.19 55.24 -19.65
CA LEU A 500 -7.06 53.97 -20.37
C LEU A 500 -5.59 53.63 -20.64
N GLU A 501 -4.80 54.60 -21.11
CA GLU A 501 -3.37 54.43 -21.41
C GLU A 501 -2.57 54.12 -20.15
N ASN A 502 -2.83 54.85 -19.05
CA ASN A 502 -2.14 54.55 -17.79
C ASN A 502 -2.48 53.15 -17.27
N THR A 503 -3.73 52.69 -17.42
CA THR A 503 -4.14 51.34 -17.07
C THR A 503 -3.43 50.29 -17.95
N TYR A 504 -3.41 50.50 -19.28
CA TYR A 504 -2.71 49.63 -20.20
C TYR A 504 -1.20 49.54 -19.90
N SER A 505 -0.55 50.71 -19.76
CA SER A 505 0.89 50.83 -19.49
C SER A 505 1.25 50.17 -18.13
N GLY A 506 0.40 50.38 -17.13
CA GLY A 506 0.58 49.75 -15.80
C GLY A 506 0.51 48.24 -15.88
N GLN A 507 -0.51 47.68 -16.55
CA GLN A 507 -0.65 46.26 -16.74
C GLN A 507 0.48 45.68 -17.61
N LEU A 508 0.86 46.34 -18.68
CA LEU A 508 1.98 45.94 -19.55
C LEU A 508 3.30 45.86 -18.77
N LYS A 509 3.59 46.89 -17.94
CA LYS A 509 4.75 46.86 -17.04
C LYS A 509 4.72 45.68 -16.07
N SER A 510 3.56 45.41 -15.50
CA SER A 510 3.38 44.26 -14.61
C SER A 510 3.66 42.94 -15.32
N ILE A 511 3.11 42.73 -16.52
CA ILE A 511 3.31 41.49 -17.32
C ILE A 511 4.76 41.33 -17.75
N LEU A 512 5.45 42.43 -18.09
CA LEU A 512 6.85 42.39 -18.49
C LEU A 512 7.82 42.16 -17.31
N THR A 513 7.42 42.53 -16.08
CA THR A 513 8.23 42.31 -14.88
C THR A 513 7.96 40.95 -14.23
N VAL A 514 6.73 40.47 -14.29
CA VAL A 514 6.31 39.16 -13.73
C VAL A 514 5.74 38.33 -14.88
N PRO A 515 6.47 37.31 -15.33
CA PRO A 515 6.02 36.47 -16.43
C PRO A 515 4.70 35.76 -16.07
N LEU A 516 3.78 35.76 -17.02
CA LEU A 516 2.51 35.01 -16.90
C LEU A 516 2.70 33.59 -17.40
N PHE A 517 2.13 32.66 -16.65
CA PHE A 517 2.17 31.24 -16.95
C PHE A 517 0.79 30.74 -17.39
N THR A 518 0.77 29.63 -18.12
CA THR A 518 -0.44 28.88 -18.42
C THR A 518 -1.06 28.33 -17.14
N GLU A 519 -2.29 27.90 -17.18
CA GLU A 519 -2.92 27.28 -16.04
C GLU A 519 -2.14 26.03 -15.62
N ALA A 520 -1.84 25.90 -14.32
CA ALA A 520 -1.14 24.74 -13.77
C ALA A 520 -2.06 23.52 -13.77
N VAL A 521 -1.55 22.39 -14.24
CA VAL A 521 -2.20 21.07 -14.10
C VAL A 521 -1.73 20.48 -12.78
N ASP A 522 -2.29 20.99 -11.69
CA ASP A 522 -1.86 20.78 -10.32
C ASP A 522 -2.85 19.94 -9.49
N THR A 523 -3.90 19.42 -10.11
CA THR A 523 -4.89 18.53 -9.46
C THR A 523 -5.13 17.29 -10.30
N MET A 524 -5.55 16.19 -9.66
CA MET A 524 -5.86 14.94 -10.36
C MET A 524 -7.01 15.10 -11.35
N GLU A 525 -7.98 15.99 -11.06
CA GLU A 525 -9.06 16.29 -11.99
C GLU A 525 -8.53 16.95 -13.28
N LYS A 526 -7.58 17.89 -13.19
CA LYS A 526 -6.97 18.48 -14.36
C LYS A 526 -6.08 17.48 -15.11
N TRP A 527 -5.34 16.66 -14.37
CA TRP A 527 -4.53 15.56 -14.93
C TRP A 527 -5.37 14.58 -15.74
N SER A 528 -6.52 14.16 -15.24
CA SER A 528 -7.41 13.23 -15.96
C SER A 528 -7.86 13.77 -17.32
N LYS A 529 -7.93 15.10 -17.49
CA LYS A 529 -8.34 15.79 -18.73
C LYS A 529 -7.20 16.02 -19.73
N THR A 530 -5.94 15.79 -19.35
CA THR A 530 -4.79 15.91 -20.27
C THR A 530 -4.54 14.59 -21.00
N ASP A 531 -3.78 14.63 -22.10
CA ASP A 531 -3.29 13.42 -22.78
C ASP A 531 -1.92 12.95 -22.24
N TRP A 532 -1.50 13.48 -21.09
CA TRP A 532 -0.21 13.14 -20.50
C TRP A 532 -0.23 11.78 -19.82
N THR A 533 0.90 11.10 -19.86
CA THR A 533 1.14 9.83 -19.16
C THR A 533 1.99 10.06 -17.93
N TRP A 534 1.88 9.17 -16.95
CA TRP A 534 2.74 9.15 -15.79
C TRP A 534 3.33 7.76 -15.58
N SER A 535 4.42 7.68 -14.84
CA SER A 535 5.22 6.47 -14.75
C SER A 535 5.88 6.30 -13.39
N ALA A 536 6.16 5.05 -13.10
CA ALA A 536 6.96 4.61 -11.96
C ALA A 536 7.66 3.28 -12.32
N PRO A 537 8.63 2.81 -11.53
CA PRO A 537 9.41 1.62 -11.89
C PRO A 537 8.68 0.29 -11.72
N SER A 538 7.52 0.26 -11.06
CA SER A 538 6.78 -0.98 -10.79
C SER A 538 5.28 -0.82 -10.98
N ILE A 539 4.61 -1.90 -11.42
CA ILE A 539 3.13 -1.95 -11.55
C ILE A 539 2.41 -1.78 -10.21
N VAL A 540 3.09 -2.04 -9.12
CA VAL A 540 2.54 -1.95 -7.75
C VAL A 540 2.01 -0.55 -7.42
N TRP A 541 2.49 0.49 -8.11
CA TRP A 541 2.04 1.86 -7.95
C TRP A 541 0.58 2.12 -8.35
N THR A 542 -0.04 1.24 -9.13
CA THR A 542 -1.46 1.35 -9.49
C THR A 542 -2.34 0.33 -8.79
N GLN A 543 -1.77 -0.66 -8.12
CA GLN A 543 -2.51 -1.79 -7.55
C GLN A 543 -3.66 -1.37 -6.62
N THR A 544 -3.51 -0.27 -5.88
CA THR A 544 -4.56 0.28 -5.01
C THR A 544 -5.72 0.87 -5.80
N ILE A 545 -5.45 1.48 -6.97
CA ILE A 545 -6.47 2.19 -7.79
C ILE A 545 -7.03 1.34 -8.93
N ASP A 546 -6.41 0.23 -9.29
CA ASP A 546 -6.84 -0.63 -10.41
C ASP A 546 -8.26 -1.20 -10.21
N SER A 547 -8.66 -1.42 -8.95
CA SER A 547 -10.01 -1.86 -8.57
C SER A 547 -10.94 -0.73 -8.11
N SER A 548 -10.52 0.52 -8.22
CA SER A 548 -11.29 1.67 -7.77
C SER A 548 -12.53 1.90 -8.64
N HIS A 549 -13.63 2.31 -8.00
CA HIS A 549 -14.86 2.73 -8.68
C HIS A 549 -14.88 4.24 -8.99
N ILE A 550 -13.83 4.98 -8.66
CA ILE A 550 -13.72 6.42 -8.88
C ILE A 550 -13.18 6.66 -10.29
N GLU A 551 -13.99 7.27 -11.17
CA GLU A 551 -13.69 7.52 -12.59
C GLU A 551 -12.29 8.16 -12.81
N LYS A 552 -11.95 9.17 -12.02
CA LYS A 552 -10.63 9.83 -12.14
C LYS A 552 -9.46 8.90 -11.83
N GLU A 553 -9.61 7.98 -10.88
CA GLU A 553 -8.57 7.01 -10.51
C GLU A 553 -8.41 5.94 -11.60
N GLN A 554 -9.52 5.48 -12.19
CA GLN A 554 -9.50 4.57 -13.34
C GLN A 554 -8.76 5.20 -14.53
N ILE A 555 -9.09 6.46 -14.88
CA ILE A 555 -8.40 7.19 -15.95
C ILE A 555 -6.91 7.32 -15.65
N MET A 556 -6.55 7.58 -14.39
CA MET A 556 -5.15 7.71 -14.00
C MET A 556 -4.41 6.37 -14.01
N SER A 557 -5.08 5.25 -13.68
CA SER A 557 -4.53 3.90 -13.84
C SER A 557 -4.28 3.57 -15.32
N GLU A 558 -5.24 3.89 -16.22
CA GLU A 558 -5.06 3.68 -17.67
C GLU A 558 -3.91 4.50 -18.29
N LYS A 559 -3.60 5.67 -17.71
CA LYS A 559 -2.48 6.53 -18.15
C LYS A 559 -1.12 6.15 -17.59
N PHE A 560 -1.09 5.14 -16.74
CA PHE A 560 0.14 4.66 -16.13
C PHE A 560 0.91 3.73 -17.05
N VAL A 561 2.24 3.90 -17.05
CA VAL A 561 3.15 3.02 -17.81
C VAL A 561 4.37 2.71 -16.96
N VAL A 562 4.73 1.44 -16.86
CA VAL A 562 5.95 1.00 -16.16
C VAL A 562 7.16 1.18 -17.06
N HIS A 563 8.20 1.79 -16.54
CA HIS A 563 9.47 1.97 -17.26
C HIS A 563 10.67 1.73 -16.32
N ASP A 564 11.81 1.43 -16.94
CA ASP A 564 13.09 1.28 -16.25
C ASP A 564 13.68 2.64 -15.80
N TYR A 565 14.65 2.60 -14.93
CA TYR A 565 15.28 3.79 -14.34
C TYR A 565 15.92 4.72 -15.39
N ASP A 566 16.52 4.18 -16.44
CA ASP A 566 17.17 4.99 -17.50
C ASP A 566 16.14 5.80 -18.30
N PHE A 567 15.00 5.18 -18.62
CA PHE A 567 13.90 5.89 -19.26
C PHE A 567 13.33 6.96 -18.31
N LEU A 568 13.07 6.61 -17.04
CA LEU A 568 12.50 7.54 -16.06
C LEU A 568 13.41 8.75 -15.82
N TYR A 569 14.73 8.56 -15.80
CA TYR A 569 15.69 9.66 -15.73
C TYR A 569 15.53 10.63 -16.90
N ASN A 570 15.47 10.12 -18.13
CA ASN A 570 15.27 10.95 -19.31
C ASN A 570 13.88 11.61 -19.32
N ALA A 571 12.84 10.90 -18.89
CA ALA A 571 11.47 11.40 -18.79
C ALA A 571 11.32 12.50 -17.71
N SER A 572 12.19 12.53 -16.69
CA SER A 572 12.16 13.56 -15.65
C SER A 572 12.35 14.98 -16.18
N PHE A 573 13.01 15.14 -17.32
CA PHE A 573 13.22 16.43 -17.99
C PHE A 573 12.14 16.77 -19.03
N ARG A 574 11.23 15.85 -19.36
CA ARG A 574 10.21 16.07 -20.39
C ARG A 574 9.08 16.98 -19.88
N PRO A 575 8.56 17.89 -20.75
CA PRO A 575 7.50 18.81 -20.37
C PRO A 575 6.08 18.20 -20.45
N ASP A 576 5.94 16.95 -20.90
CA ASP A 576 4.66 16.27 -21.15
C ASP A 576 4.53 14.96 -20.36
N TYR A 577 5.36 14.77 -19.33
CA TYR A 577 5.47 13.50 -18.62
C TYR A 577 5.41 13.67 -17.11
N GLY A 578 4.64 12.79 -16.45
CA GLY A 578 4.53 12.74 -14.99
C GLY A 578 5.32 11.59 -14.37
N LEU A 579 5.79 11.81 -13.16
CA LEU A 579 6.49 10.82 -12.35
C LEU A 579 5.77 10.62 -11.03
N GLY A 580 5.61 9.36 -10.62
CA GLY A 580 5.08 9.03 -9.29
C GLY A 580 6.09 9.38 -8.21
N ILE A 581 5.62 10.01 -7.16
CA ILE A 581 6.37 10.29 -5.92
C ILE A 581 5.47 9.97 -4.73
N GLU A 582 6.06 9.62 -3.61
CA GLU A 582 5.29 9.42 -2.38
C GLU A 582 5.51 10.56 -1.39
N ARG A 583 4.42 10.93 -0.74
CA ARG A 583 4.41 11.85 0.39
C ARG A 583 4.34 11.04 1.68
N LEU A 584 5.34 11.19 2.52
CA LEU A 584 5.52 10.46 3.76
C LEU A 584 4.71 11.06 4.92
N MET A 585 4.50 10.28 5.98
CA MET A 585 3.84 10.73 7.20
C MET A 585 4.56 11.91 7.87
N SER A 586 5.88 11.98 7.77
CA SER A 586 6.69 13.10 8.28
C SER A 586 6.52 14.40 7.50
N GLY A 587 5.81 14.39 6.36
CA GLY A 587 5.68 15.49 5.42
C GLY A 587 6.82 15.60 4.40
N SER A 588 7.81 14.72 4.46
CA SER A 588 8.88 14.60 3.46
C SER A 588 8.38 13.82 2.22
N PHE A 589 9.23 13.71 1.20
CA PHE A 589 8.92 12.95 0.00
C PHE A 589 9.91 11.80 -0.18
N THR A 590 9.43 10.67 -0.67
CA THR A 590 10.30 9.65 -1.25
C THR A 590 10.14 9.62 -2.77
N PHE A 591 11.24 9.36 -3.44
CA PHE A 591 11.35 9.37 -4.90
C PHE A 591 12.54 8.53 -5.34
N GLY A 592 12.49 8.01 -6.56
CA GLY A 592 13.60 7.26 -7.14
C GLY A 592 14.79 8.15 -7.51
N ASP A 593 15.98 7.57 -7.60
CA ASP A 593 17.24 8.26 -7.95
C ASP A 593 17.21 8.91 -9.35
N PHE A 594 16.22 8.58 -10.16
CA PHE A 594 15.96 9.20 -11.46
C PHE A 594 15.41 10.63 -11.35
N ILE A 595 14.99 11.10 -10.17
CA ILE A 595 14.54 12.46 -9.92
C ILE A 595 15.68 13.27 -9.30
N THR A 596 16.20 14.23 -10.04
CA THR A 596 17.33 15.05 -9.63
C THR A 596 16.93 16.52 -9.48
N ALA A 597 17.70 17.30 -8.71
CA ALA A 597 17.45 18.71 -8.49
C ALA A 597 17.29 19.53 -9.80
N PRO A 598 18.10 19.31 -10.87
CA PRO A 598 17.88 20.00 -12.14
C PRO A 598 16.57 19.65 -12.82
N ALA A 599 16.09 18.42 -12.72
CA ALA A 599 14.81 18.00 -13.32
C ALA A 599 13.63 18.72 -12.67
N LEU A 600 13.72 19.04 -11.37
CA LEU A 600 12.67 19.73 -10.62
C LEU A 600 12.45 21.19 -11.02
N GLU A 601 13.38 21.81 -11.72
CA GLU A 601 13.22 23.19 -12.20
C GLU A 601 12.03 23.35 -13.16
N THR A 602 11.67 22.28 -13.87
CA THR A 602 10.60 22.24 -14.86
C THR A 602 9.37 21.47 -14.39
N LYS A 603 9.29 21.15 -13.10
CA LYS A 603 8.22 20.32 -12.54
C LYS A 603 7.45 21.04 -11.43
N ILE A 604 6.23 20.56 -11.18
CA ILE A 604 5.40 20.93 -10.04
C ILE A 604 4.87 19.64 -9.40
N ILE A 605 4.58 19.71 -8.11
CA ILE A 605 3.92 18.61 -7.39
C ILE A 605 2.40 18.87 -7.40
N SER A 606 1.62 17.82 -7.63
CA SER A 606 0.17 17.89 -7.50
C SER A 606 -0.24 18.32 -6.10
N LYS A 607 -1.27 19.17 -5.99
CA LYS A 607 -1.81 19.66 -4.73
C LYS A 607 -2.57 18.60 -3.98
N ASP A 608 -3.34 17.80 -4.71
CA ASP A 608 -4.04 16.63 -4.24
C ASP A 608 -3.19 15.37 -4.50
N ASP A 609 -3.32 14.42 -3.60
CA ASP A 609 -2.74 13.10 -3.78
C ASP A 609 -3.60 12.30 -4.77
N LEU A 610 -2.97 11.44 -5.58
CA LEU A 610 -3.68 10.53 -6.47
C LEU A 610 -4.51 9.55 -5.64
N TYR A 611 -3.88 8.96 -4.65
CA TYR A 611 -4.49 8.16 -3.60
C TYR A 611 -3.59 8.17 -2.37
N PHE A 612 -4.11 7.69 -1.26
CA PHE A 612 -3.31 7.38 -0.08
C PHE A 612 -3.68 5.99 0.44
N ASP A 613 -2.75 5.36 1.09
CA ASP A 613 -2.99 4.09 1.76
C ASP A 613 -2.16 4.00 3.06
N TRP A 614 -2.41 2.95 3.82
CA TRP A 614 -1.76 2.69 5.08
C TRP A 614 -0.73 1.59 4.91
N THR A 615 0.53 1.89 5.20
CA THR A 615 1.58 0.86 5.17
C THR A 615 1.40 -0.11 6.32
N ARG A 616 1.64 -1.38 6.05
CA ARG A 616 1.50 -2.51 6.96
C ARG A 616 2.61 -3.51 6.73
N ALA A 617 2.94 -4.27 7.75
CA ALA A 617 3.68 -5.50 7.55
C ALA A 617 2.72 -6.61 7.10
N VAL A 618 3.20 -7.50 6.25
CA VAL A 618 2.45 -8.63 5.74
C VAL A 618 3.11 -9.92 6.22
N SER A 619 2.35 -10.81 6.81
CA SER A 619 2.84 -12.10 7.30
C SER A 619 2.07 -13.28 6.71
N ILE A 620 2.64 -14.45 6.93
CA ILE A 620 1.90 -15.70 6.73
C ILE A 620 0.65 -15.69 7.61
N ARG A 621 -0.43 -16.27 7.10
CA ARG A 621 -1.68 -16.36 7.84
C ARG A 621 -1.51 -17.19 9.11
N GLY A 622 -2.01 -16.65 10.24
CA GLY A 622 -1.90 -17.30 11.54
C GLY A 622 -0.55 -17.12 12.22
N TRP A 623 0.27 -16.16 11.79
CA TRP A 623 1.54 -15.88 12.46
C TRP A 623 1.35 -15.59 13.95
N PRO A 624 1.91 -16.42 14.86
CA PRO A 624 1.58 -16.34 16.27
C PRO A 624 2.09 -15.07 16.97
N LEU A 625 3.05 -14.37 16.34
CA LEU A 625 3.65 -13.15 16.89
C LEU A 625 2.92 -11.87 16.46
N MET A 626 1.95 -11.95 15.52
CA MET A 626 1.24 -10.78 15.02
C MET A 626 0.58 -9.93 16.11
N PRO A 627 -0.12 -10.48 17.12
CA PRO A 627 -0.73 -9.65 18.18
C PRO A 627 0.29 -8.83 18.96
N LEU A 628 1.46 -9.41 19.24
CA LEU A 628 2.54 -8.73 19.96
C LEU A 628 3.26 -7.71 19.07
N PHE A 629 3.32 -7.99 17.78
CA PHE A 629 3.86 -7.05 16.81
C PHE A 629 2.92 -5.85 16.62
N ASP A 630 1.62 -6.07 16.58
CA ASP A 630 0.60 -5.01 16.54
C ASP A 630 0.64 -4.10 17.78
N GLU A 631 0.81 -4.69 18.96
CA GLU A 631 1.03 -3.95 20.20
C GLU A 631 2.30 -3.08 20.12
N HIS A 632 3.38 -3.64 19.60
CA HIS A 632 4.66 -2.95 19.42
C HIS A 632 4.56 -1.81 18.40
N ILE A 633 3.90 -2.03 17.25
CA ILE A 633 3.62 -0.98 16.26
C ILE A 633 2.87 0.17 16.91
N SER A 634 1.78 -0.13 17.64
CA SER A 634 0.97 0.88 18.31
C SER A 634 1.79 1.70 19.29
N ALA A 635 2.65 1.06 20.10
CA ALA A 635 3.53 1.74 21.02
C ALA A 635 4.55 2.66 20.31
N CYS A 636 5.14 2.23 19.19
CA CYS A 636 6.07 3.03 18.40
C CYS A 636 5.40 4.25 17.76
N ILE A 637 4.14 4.11 17.31
CA ILE A 637 3.38 5.21 16.71
C ILE A 637 2.97 6.23 17.79
N GLU A 638 2.39 5.78 18.91
CA GLU A 638 1.93 6.63 20.00
C GLU A 638 3.07 7.45 20.62
N THR A 639 4.27 6.87 20.70
CA THR A 639 5.46 7.57 21.20
C THR A 639 6.10 8.49 20.15
N GLY A 640 5.65 8.45 18.87
CA GLY A 640 6.23 9.20 17.77
C GLY A 640 7.60 8.68 17.29
N LEU A 641 8.00 7.52 17.75
CA LEU A 641 9.30 6.92 17.45
C LEU A 641 9.43 6.58 15.96
N PHE A 642 8.36 6.08 15.34
CA PHE A 642 8.35 5.77 13.92
C PHE A 642 8.60 7.01 13.05
N VAL A 643 7.94 8.14 13.32
CA VAL A 643 8.14 9.41 12.61
C VAL A 643 9.57 9.95 12.82
N HIS A 644 10.14 9.72 14.00
CA HIS A 644 11.54 10.07 14.27
C HIS A 644 12.49 9.28 13.37
N TRP A 645 12.34 7.97 13.30
CA TRP A 645 13.14 7.10 12.42
C TRP A 645 12.97 7.48 10.94
N GLU A 646 11.74 7.74 10.50
CA GLU A 646 11.47 8.15 9.12
C GLU A 646 12.23 9.43 8.76
N ARG A 647 12.15 10.48 9.60
CA ARG A 647 12.89 11.74 9.39
C ARG A 647 14.40 11.55 9.38
N GLN A 648 14.90 10.72 10.28
CA GLN A 648 16.34 10.43 10.36
C GLN A 648 16.81 9.72 9.09
N ASN A 649 16.07 8.76 8.59
CA ASN A 649 16.42 8.01 7.38
C ASN A 649 16.25 8.85 6.12
N VAL A 650 15.23 9.71 6.01
CA VAL A 650 15.13 10.71 4.94
C VAL A 650 16.36 11.61 4.91
N ALA A 651 16.78 12.15 6.05
CA ALA A 651 17.93 13.03 6.14
C ALA A 651 19.27 12.34 5.83
N LYS A 652 19.34 11.01 6.05
CA LYS A 652 20.57 10.21 5.84
C LYS A 652 20.71 9.72 4.41
N TYR A 653 19.63 9.28 3.78
CA TYR A 653 19.68 8.52 2.53
C TYR A 653 19.13 9.27 1.31
N LEU A 654 18.27 10.26 1.48
CA LEU A 654 17.74 11.03 0.35
C LEU A 654 18.54 12.34 0.17
N ASP A 655 18.68 12.77 -1.09
CA ASP A 655 19.39 14.02 -1.39
C ASP A 655 18.69 15.22 -0.76
N ARG A 656 19.42 15.90 0.14
CA ARG A 656 18.90 17.04 0.91
C ARG A 656 18.47 18.20 0.00
N GLN A 657 19.21 18.46 -1.09
CA GLN A 657 18.89 19.55 -2.01
C GLN A 657 17.57 19.28 -2.73
N THR A 658 17.41 18.09 -3.27
CA THR A 658 16.19 17.64 -3.95
C THR A 658 14.99 17.65 -2.99
N GLN A 659 15.14 17.17 -1.74
CA GLN A 659 14.10 17.25 -0.72
C GLN A 659 13.67 18.70 -0.45
N GLN A 660 14.61 19.63 -0.30
CA GLN A 660 14.29 21.03 -0.02
C GLN A 660 13.53 21.68 -1.18
N ILE A 661 13.91 21.35 -2.42
CA ILE A 661 13.20 21.85 -3.60
C ILE A 661 11.77 21.26 -3.63
N MET A 662 11.60 19.96 -3.37
CA MET A 662 10.27 19.34 -3.33
C MET A 662 9.37 19.95 -2.25
N LEU A 663 9.88 20.19 -1.05
CA LEU A 663 9.13 20.86 0.02
C LEU A 663 8.71 22.28 -0.38
N ASN A 664 9.59 23.02 -1.08
CA ASN A 664 9.27 24.33 -1.60
C ASN A 664 8.18 24.27 -2.70
N LEU A 665 8.25 23.30 -3.60
CA LEU A 665 7.23 23.08 -4.63
C LEU A 665 5.88 22.72 -4.02
N ALA A 666 5.86 21.84 -3.02
CA ALA A 666 4.65 21.43 -2.32
C ALA A 666 4.00 22.58 -1.54
N SER A 667 4.79 23.51 -0.99
CA SER A 667 4.28 24.70 -0.29
C SER A 667 3.75 25.80 -1.22
N GLY A 668 3.74 25.55 -2.53
CA GLY A 668 3.28 26.52 -3.53
C GLY A 668 4.25 27.68 -3.78
N HIS A 669 5.46 27.60 -3.23
CA HIS A 669 6.54 28.52 -3.58
C HIS A 669 7.09 28.09 -4.96
N ILE A 670 6.28 28.32 -6.00
CA ILE A 670 6.79 28.28 -7.37
C ILE A 670 7.98 29.23 -7.40
N ASN A 671 9.13 28.75 -7.81
CA ASN A 671 10.33 29.56 -7.95
C ASN A 671 9.95 30.85 -8.69
N LYS A 672 9.78 31.96 -7.95
CA LYS A 672 9.58 33.24 -8.57
C LYS A 672 10.82 33.48 -9.37
N SER A 673 10.69 33.39 -10.69
CA SER A 673 11.80 33.72 -11.60
C SER A 673 12.35 35.07 -11.18
N PRO A 674 13.65 35.20 -10.96
CA PRO A 674 14.24 36.49 -10.62
C PRO A 674 13.85 37.49 -11.71
N PRO A 675 13.75 38.80 -11.38
CA PRO A 675 13.42 39.83 -12.37
C PRO A 675 14.33 39.66 -13.59
N GLN A 676 13.73 39.34 -14.74
CA GLN A 676 14.49 39.13 -15.97
C GLN A 676 14.74 40.44 -16.67
N LYS A 677 15.94 40.61 -17.24
CA LYS A 677 16.23 41.75 -18.12
C LYS A 677 15.35 41.61 -19.35
N LEU A 678 14.80 42.76 -19.81
CA LEU A 678 14.03 42.81 -21.05
C LEU A 678 14.91 42.36 -22.23
N THR A 679 14.45 41.40 -22.98
CA THR A 679 15.09 40.87 -24.17
C THR A 679 14.36 41.33 -25.43
N ILE A 680 14.97 41.13 -26.61
CA ILE A 680 14.33 41.41 -27.90
C ILE A 680 13.03 40.60 -28.05
N GLU A 681 12.94 39.45 -27.47
CA GLU A 681 11.73 38.61 -27.48
C GLU A 681 10.53 39.29 -26.84
N ASN A 682 10.74 40.08 -25.78
CA ASN A 682 9.68 40.82 -25.10
C ASN A 682 9.10 41.94 -25.96
N ILE A 683 9.88 42.43 -26.95
CA ILE A 683 9.48 43.50 -27.88
C ILE A 683 9.02 42.91 -29.23
N SER A 684 9.22 41.63 -29.44
CA SER A 684 8.90 40.94 -30.72
C SER A 684 7.45 41.17 -31.17
N GLY A 685 6.48 41.21 -30.23
CA GLY A 685 5.08 41.48 -30.53
C GLY A 685 4.86 42.88 -31.15
N ALA A 686 5.55 43.94 -30.65
CA ALA A 686 5.48 45.26 -31.22
C ALA A 686 6.11 45.30 -32.63
N THR A 687 7.22 44.58 -32.80
CA THR A 687 7.89 44.49 -34.10
C THR A 687 7.02 43.77 -35.13
N PHE A 688 6.35 42.69 -34.73
CA PHE A 688 5.39 41.98 -35.59
C PHE A 688 4.19 42.84 -35.94
N ALA A 689 3.63 43.62 -35.00
CA ALA A 689 2.53 44.54 -35.27
C ALA A 689 2.95 45.63 -36.26
N LEU A 690 4.15 46.17 -36.14
CA LEU A 690 4.71 47.16 -37.08
C LEU A 690 4.88 46.57 -38.48
N LEU A 691 5.51 45.40 -38.59
CA LEU A 691 5.69 44.72 -39.87
C LEU A 691 4.35 44.42 -40.56
N PHE A 692 3.38 43.95 -39.80
CA PHE A 692 2.04 43.68 -40.33
C PHE A 692 1.34 44.94 -40.79
N GLY A 693 1.46 46.04 -40.03
CA GLY A 693 0.95 47.34 -40.43
C GLY A 693 1.60 47.88 -41.72
N CYS A 694 2.92 47.74 -41.87
CA CYS A 694 3.63 48.09 -43.09
C CYS A 694 3.20 47.27 -44.31
N LEU A 695 2.94 45.96 -44.12
CA LEU A 695 2.43 45.11 -45.19
C LEU A 695 1.02 45.53 -45.65
N ILE A 696 0.12 45.83 -44.69
CA ILE A 696 -1.23 46.31 -44.99
C ILE A 696 -1.14 47.67 -45.74
N ALA A 697 -0.33 48.60 -45.24
CA ALA A 697 -0.14 49.91 -45.88
C ALA A 697 0.38 49.77 -47.31
N SER A 698 1.36 48.89 -47.53
CA SER A 698 1.88 48.57 -48.85
C SER A 698 0.83 47.98 -49.78
N PHE A 699 0.02 47.08 -49.26
CA PHE A 699 -1.07 46.46 -50.03
C PHE A 699 -2.14 47.49 -50.41
N VAL A 700 -2.56 48.35 -49.48
CA VAL A 700 -3.52 49.45 -49.74
C VAL A 700 -2.96 50.39 -50.79
N PHE A 701 -1.69 50.76 -50.66
CA PHE A 701 -1.03 51.61 -51.65
C PHE A 701 -1.02 50.99 -53.04
N LEU A 702 -0.73 49.71 -53.17
CA LEU A 702 -0.78 49.01 -54.47
C LEU A 702 -2.23 48.94 -55.03
N LEU A 703 -3.22 48.79 -54.18
CA LEU A 703 -4.63 48.88 -54.61
C LEU A 703 -5.01 50.28 -55.10
N GLU A 704 -4.62 51.33 -54.37
CA GLU A 704 -4.86 52.70 -54.78
C GLU A 704 -4.18 52.99 -56.13
N LEU A 705 -2.93 52.56 -56.30
CA LEU A 705 -2.20 52.68 -57.56
C LEU A 705 -2.89 51.94 -58.70
N SER A 706 -3.41 50.77 -58.44
CA SER A 706 -4.15 49.96 -59.45
C SER A 706 -5.45 50.67 -59.83
N ILE A 707 -6.20 51.18 -58.87
CA ILE A 707 -7.43 51.98 -59.15
C ILE A 707 -7.12 53.25 -59.94
N TYR A 708 -6.08 53.97 -59.55
CA TYR A 708 -5.65 55.18 -60.25
C TYR A 708 -5.28 54.86 -61.74
N ASN A 709 -4.49 53.81 -61.96
CA ASN A 709 -4.11 53.41 -63.30
C ASN A 709 -5.33 52.97 -64.12
N PHE A 710 -6.28 52.24 -63.48
CA PHE A 710 -7.50 51.79 -64.14
C PHE A 710 -8.39 52.97 -64.51
N ASN A 711 -8.56 53.95 -63.65
CA ASN A 711 -9.32 55.19 -63.95
C ASN A 711 -8.67 56.02 -65.03
N LYS A 712 -7.32 56.17 -65.04
CA LYS A 712 -6.56 56.85 -66.09
C LYS A 712 -6.70 56.14 -67.41
N PHE A 713 -6.72 54.78 -67.42
CA PHE A 713 -6.95 54.00 -68.62
C PHE A 713 -8.39 54.14 -69.12
N GLN A 714 -9.40 54.18 -68.27
CA GLN A 714 -10.80 54.49 -68.67
C GLN A 714 -10.95 55.87 -69.22
N ASP A 715 -10.35 56.88 -68.62
CA ASP A 715 -10.34 58.31 -69.12
C ASP A 715 -9.68 58.41 -70.48
N PHE A 716 -8.56 57.70 -70.70
CA PHE A 716 -7.91 57.61 -72.01
C PHE A 716 -8.82 56.95 -73.04
N ARG A 717 -9.50 55.86 -72.70
CA ARG A 717 -10.44 55.13 -73.59
C ARG A 717 -11.68 55.97 -73.91
N ASN A 718 -12.15 56.78 -72.98
CA ASN A 718 -13.30 57.70 -73.22
C ASN A 718 -12.93 58.95 -74.01
N LYS A 719 -11.66 59.39 -74.05
CA LYS A 719 -11.14 60.45 -74.91
C LYS A 719 -10.80 60.03 -76.33
N THR A 720 -10.65 58.70 -76.54
CA THR A 720 -10.37 58.12 -77.87
C THR A 720 -11.64 57.59 -78.58
N LYS A 721 -12.79 57.59 -77.90
CA LYS A 721 -14.12 57.47 -78.48
C LYS A 721 -14.71 58.91 -78.74
#